data_dc5c190c361daeea48f00de777c3eaaf
#
_entry.id   dc5c190c361daeea48f00de777c3eaaf
#
_cell.length_a   1.000
_cell.length_b   1.000
_cell.length_c   1.000
_cell.angle_alpha   90.00
_cell.angle_beta   90.00
_cell.angle_gamma   90.00
#
_symmetry.space_group_name_H-M   'P 1'
#
loop_
_entity.id
_entity.type
_entity.pdbx_description
1 polymer ?
#
loop_
_entity_poly.entity_id
_entity_poly.type
_entity_poly.pdbx_seq_one_letter_code
_entity_poly.pdbx_strand_id
1 'polypeptide(L)'
;MNTLRARDVSGRHASGLRRALLCGAALSGIAAMPTAAFAQDQADDAEAASQDRVIIVQARRQNESLQEVPVTVTAIGGDTLQKYNIDQIADVVSRVPTLNVQVGGSGSGGQLSLRGVGSSNISAAFDSAVAFEYDGVVVSSMRLVQAGFFDVEQIDVLRGPQSLFFGKSATAGVLSLRSANPTPDWEVGMRANYEFEEKGYLLSGYISGPITDTLGVRLAAQFNDIDEFQLMQPNTPAVNQERGLTDFIGRLTLDWNPSDRFRANLKVQYTKNENDGAIGTAEVFCGANGVADPIVLLGGGITIPAGYDCNAFDQRYYLTDAAPPLSGPVPGNSPANGRNGVPFGETEIWFGRLQFDLDLSDTLTLTSVTGLLNMDAIDYDIYSYGGFLPGPNGTRLPGGAGASDPINQLEQYSQELRLTSDFDGPVNFMLGAFYEDRTFIFDTSQQGVNISFLGPDPVTGFTYDWDKIHTTKTEALSFFGSLMWDITDQLELSGGVRWTDERKVQTISVPYVHSFFAGFGGAFLSSGFFSGPIEFADDNFSPEVTLRYKANDDLNIFASFKTGFKSGGIDNSALPSNSLSQAAASGDFSSLIFASEEAIGGEIGFKSQWANRDFTLNATAFYYVFTDLQVQNFNAVTVQFATSNAGELTTKGVDIESRWRTPVDGLSLSANLSYLDAQYTDTFIQPLGISTVDLNGRRGSQAPEWAGNIAADWTIPINDSLEIFLSGNAAYNDGYITDEATLNDYVQPSFWLFDANVSIGHPDGKWKLSLIAQNLTDEIFAITSGGRPFLPVGGDDIILTQNRGRQVFAEISFRF
;
A
#
# COMPACT_ATOMS: atom_id res chain seq x y z
N MET A 1 -21.50 13.78 -17.12
CA MET A 1 -22.76 13.99 -16.37
C MET A 1 -23.52 12.67 -16.34
N ASN A 2 -23.11 11.75 -15.52
CA ASN A 2 -23.85 10.51 -15.24
C ASN A 2 -24.32 10.59 -13.78
N THR A 3 -25.62 10.62 -13.62
CA THR A 3 -26.31 10.67 -12.34
C THR A 3 -26.21 9.32 -11.64
N LEU A 4 -25.37 9.21 -10.63
CA LEU A 4 -25.43 8.11 -9.68
C LEU A 4 -26.77 8.17 -8.92
N ARG A 5 -27.63 7.19 -9.13
CA ARG A 5 -28.87 7.03 -8.36
C ARG A 5 -28.53 6.44 -7.00
N ALA A 6 -28.92 7.13 -5.93
CA ALA A 6 -28.94 6.58 -4.60
C ALA A 6 -29.69 5.24 -4.61
N ARG A 7 -29.01 4.15 -4.27
CA ARG A 7 -29.59 2.83 -4.09
C ARG A 7 -30.05 2.67 -2.63
N ASP A 8 -31.26 2.25 -2.50
CA ASP A 8 -31.96 1.99 -1.23
C ASP A 8 -31.25 0.87 -0.45
N VAL A 9 -30.73 1.18 0.74
CA VAL A 9 -29.84 0.32 1.55
C VAL A 9 -30.60 -0.44 2.67
N SER A 10 -31.91 -0.45 2.63
CA SER A 10 -32.72 -1.16 3.61
C SER A 10 -32.99 -2.62 3.24
N GLY A 11 -32.06 -3.55 3.55
CA GLY A 11 -32.34 -4.97 3.32
C GLY A 11 -31.16 -5.93 3.46
N ARG A 12 -30.08 -5.58 4.14
CA ARG A 12 -28.82 -6.34 4.08
C ARG A 12 -28.65 -7.53 5.06
N HIS A 13 -29.44 -7.69 6.08
CA HIS A 13 -29.24 -8.78 7.07
C HIS A 13 -29.56 -10.22 6.62
N ALA A 14 -29.91 -10.42 5.34
CA ALA A 14 -30.13 -11.78 4.80
C ALA A 14 -29.31 -12.06 3.52
N SER A 15 -28.35 -11.23 3.17
CA SER A 15 -27.68 -11.27 1.85
C SER A 15 -26.37 -12.05 1.78
N GLY A 16 -25.62 -12.14 2.86
CA GLY A 16 -24.30 -12.82 2.86
C GLY A 16 -24.44 -14.31 2.53
N LEU A 17 -25.31 -15.02 3.22
CA LEU A 17 -25.53 -16.46 2.97
C LEU A 17 -26.18 -16.77 1.61
N ARG A 18 -27.02 -15.87 1.08
CA ARG A 18 -27.59 -15.99 -0.26
C ARG A 18 -26.59 -15.64 -1.37
N ARG A 19 -25.66 -14.73 -1.13
CA ARG A 19 -24.60 -14.38 -2.08
C ARG A 19 -23.52 -15.47 -2.15
N ALA A 20 -23.13 -16.03 -1.00
CA ALA A 20 -22.24 -17.20 -0.93
C ALA A 20 -22.84 -18.43 -1.65
N LEU A 21 -24.15 -18.64 -1.52
CA LEU A 21 -24.87 -19.71 -2.23
C LEU A 21 -24.97 -19.48 -3.75
N LEU A 22 -25.01 -18.24 -4.23
CA LEU A 22 -24.99 -17.93 -5.65
C LEU A 22 -23.58 -18.10 -6.27
N CYS A 23 -22.52 -17.77 -5.56
CA CYS A 23 -21.15 -18.09 -5.96
C CYS A 23 -20.87 -19.60 -5.90
N GLY A 24 -21.38 -20.31 -4.88
CA GLY A 24 -21.31 -21.76 -4.78
C GLY A 24 -22.12 -22.50 -5.86
N ALA A 25 -23.24 -21.93 -6.34
CA ALA A 25 -24.03 -22.48 -7.42
C ALA A 25 -23.40 -22.31 -8.81
N ALA A 26 -22.60 -21.27 -9.02
CA ALA A 26 -21.79 -21.09 -10.25
C ALA A 26 -20.63 -22.09 -10.30
N LEU A 27 -20.02 -22.42 -9.16
CA LEU A 27 -18.96 -23.43 -9.07
C LEU A 27 -19.49 -24.86 -9.12
N SER A 28 -20.72 -25.16 -8.65
CA SER A 28 -21.31 -26.49 -8.70
C SER A 28 -21.81 -26.91 -10.08
N GLY A 29 -21.93 -25.99 -11.04
CA GLY A 29 -22.25 -26.30 -12.45
C GLY A 29 -21.09 -26.91 -13.25
N ILE A 30 -19.85 -26.84 -12.75
CA ILE A 30 -18.63 -27.33 -13.43
C ILE A 30 -18.31 -28.79 -13.06
N ALA A 31 -18.87 -29.32 -11.97
CA ALA A 31 -18.60 -30.68 -11.48
C ALA A 31 -19.27 -31.83 -12.29
N ALA A 32 -19.92 -31.55 -13.42
CA ALA A 32 -20.64 -32.52 -14.23
C ALA A 32 -20.02 -32.75 -15.61
N MET A 33 -18.70 -32.59 -15.79
CA MET A 33 -18.02 -33.02 -17.01
C MET A 33 -17.51 -34.47 -16.88
N PRO A 34 -17.67 -35.32 -17.91
CA PRO A 34 -17.29 -36.74 -17.83
C PRO A 34 -15.76 -36.87 -17.76
N THR A 35 -15.28 -37.58 -16.75
CA THR A 35 -13.87 -37.99 -16.63
C THR A 35 -13.49 -38.86 -17.81
N ALA A 36 -12.77 -38.33 -18.79
CA ALA A 36 -12.00 -39.12 -19.73
C ALA A 36 -10.70 -39.52 -19.03
N ALA A 37 -10.53 -40.84 -18.84
CA ALA A 37 -9.32 -41.42 -18.30
C ALA A 37 -8.17 -41.19 -19.28
N PHE A 38 -7.14 -40.39 -18.86
CA PHE A 38 -5.85 -40.38 -19.53
C PHE A 38 -4.80 -41.05 -18.64
N ALA A 39 -3.99 -41.87 -19.35
CA ALA A 39 -3.05 -42.80 -18.80
C ALA A 39 -1.85 -42.10 -18.13
N GLN A 40 -1.43 -42.75 -17.07
CA GLN A 40 -0.17 -42.61 -16.36
C GLN A 40 1.02 -42.76 -17.30
N ASP A 41 1.91 -41.78 -17.35
CA ASP A 41 3.38 -41.96 -17.40
C ASP A 41 4.03 -40.56 -17.36
N GLN A 42 4.47 -40.13 -16.19
CA GLN A 42 5.54 -39.16 -15.94
C GLN A 42 5.48 -38.70 -14.47
N ALA A 43 5.71 -39.64 -13.55
CA ALA A 43 5.73 -39.32 -12.11
C ALA A 43 7.14 -39.07 -11.53
N ASP A 44 8.21 -39.36 -12.30
CA ASP A 44 9.58 -39.38 -11.75
C ASP A 44 10.35 -38.04 -11.91
N ASP A 45 9.86 -37.10 -12.74
CA ASP A 45 10.57 -35.81 -12.97
C ASP A 45 10.01 -34.63 -12.15
N ALA A 46 8.86 -34.77 -11.52
CA ALA A 46 8.22 -33.66 -10.79
C ALA A 46 8.82 -33.43 -9.39
N GLU A 47 9.36 -34.46 -8.74
CA GLU A 47 9.89 -34.36 -7.36
C GLU A 47 11.28 -33.67 -7.31
N ALA A 48 12.07 -33.79 -8.38
CA ALA A 48 13.35 -33.08 -8.53
C ALA A 48 13.17 -31.59 -8.96
N ALA A 49 12.07 -31.28 -9.65
CA ALA A 49 11.83 -29.95 -10.20
C ALA A 49 11.34 -28.90 -9.17
N SER A 50 10.81 -29.34 -8.02
CA SER A 50 10.31 -28.39 -7.00
C SER A 50 11.40 -27.82 -6.10
N GLN A 51 12.56 -28.45 -6.03
CA GLN A 51 13.65 -28.06 -5.12
C GLN A 51 14.68 -27.11 -5.73
N ASP A 52 14.73 -26.96 -7.04
CA ASP A 52 15.78 -26.19 -7.75
C ASP A 52 15.25 -25.03 -8.62
N ARG A 53 14.06 -24.50 -8.32
CA ARG A 53 13.57 -23.33 -9.05
C ARG A 53 14.45 -22.13 -8.76
N VAL A 54 15.24 -21.72 -9.77
CA VAL A 54 15.93 -20.43 -9.77
C VAL A 54 14.87 -19.34 -9.67
N ILE A 55 14.93 -18.54 -8.60
CA ILE A 55 14.00 -17.40 -8.42
C ILE A 55 14.33 -16.36 -9.48
N ILE A 56 13.38 -16.07 -10.35
CA ILE A 56 13.51 -15.06 -11.41
C ILE A 56 12.85 -13.77 -10.97
N VAL A 57 13.56 -12.67 -11.06
CA VAL A 57 13.09 -11.32 -10.76
C VAL A 57 13.16 -10.43 -12.01
N GLN A 58 12.40 -9.33 -12.03
CA GLN A 58 12.34 -8.38 -13.15
C GLN A 58 12.84 -6.99 -12.76
N ALA A 59 13.89 -6.93 -11.93
CA ALA A 59 14.39 -5.68 -11.36
C ALA A 59 14.92 -4.69 -12.42
N ARG A 60 15.48 -5.18 -13.53
CA ARG A 60 15.95 -4.37 -14.66
C ARG A 60 15.04 -4.51 -15.90
N ARG A 61 13.75 -4.79 -15.71
CA ARG A 61 12.78 -5.07 -16.80
C ARG A 61 13.15 -6.26 -17.69
N GLN A 62 14.01 -7.14 -17.19
CA GLN A 62 14.46 -8.39 -17.80
C GLN A 62 14.33 -9.52 -16.78
N ASN A 63 14.14 -10.73 -17.28
CA ASN A 63 14.11 -11.94 -16.44
C ASN A 63 15.53 -12.30 -16.03
N GLU A 64 15.89 -12.08 -14.78
CA GLU A 64 17.21 -12.39 -14.25
C GLU A 64 17.10 -13.27 -13.00
N SER A 65 18.10 -14.11 -12.78
CA SER A 65 18.19 -14.85 -11.54
C SER A 65 18.39 -13.90 -10.35
N LEU A 66 17.67 -14.15 -9.24
CA LEU A 66 17.83 -13.40 -7.99
C LEU A 66 19.30 -13.31 -7.54
N GLN A 67 20.10 -14.35 -7.78
CA GLN A 67 21.52 -14.41 -7.41
C GLN A 67 22.44 -13.68 -8.39
N GLU A 68 21.96 -13.38 -9.59
CA GLU A 68 22.78 -12.71 -10.61
C GLU A 68 22.48 -11.21 -10.76
N VAL A 69 21.22 -10.82 -10.50
CA VAL A 69 20.83 -9.40 -10.63
C VAL A 69 21.59 -8.52 -9.62
N PRO A 70 22.27 -7.45 -10.08
CA PRO A 70 23.05 -6.56 -9.20
C PRO A 70 22.18 -5.48 -8.53
N VAL A 71 21.09 -5.90 -7.89
CA VAL A 71 20.10 -5.05 -7.21
C VAL A 71 19.72 -5.72 -5.89
N THR A 72 19.50 -4.92 -4.84
CA THR A 72 18.97 -5.41 -3.58
C THR A 72 17.48 -5.68 -3.73
N VAL A 73 17.10 -6.95 -3.76
CA VAL A 73 15.70 -7.37 -3.97
C VAL A 73 15.37 -8.59 -3.11
N THR A 74 14.23 -8.53 -2.43
CA THR A 74 13.62 -9.68 -1.75
C THR A 74 12.45 -10.18 -2.58
N ALA A 75 12.48 -11.46 -2.95
CA ALA A 75 11.42 -12.10 -3.71
C ALA A 75 10.64 -13.08 -2.83
N ILE A 76 9.30 -12.97 -2.83
CA ILE A 76 8.38 -13.82 -2.07
C ILE A 76 7.47 -14.52 -3.08
N GLY A 77 7.66 -15.80 -3.27
CA GLY A 77 6.85 -16.60 -4.20
C GLY A 77 5.46 -16.95 -3.64
N GLY A 78 4.53 -17.27 -4.54
CA GLY A 78 3.14 -17.61 -4.20
C GLY A 78 2.99 -18.74 -3.18
N ASP A 79 3.86 -19.75 -3.22
CA ASP A 79 3.88 -20.83 -2.22
C ASP A 79 4.15 -20.31 -0.80
N THR A 80 5.05 -19.32 -0.65
CA THR A 80 5.34 -18.69 0.63
C THR A 80 4.16 -17.83 1.09
N LEU A 81 3.50 -17.11 0.18
CA LEU A 81 2.31 -16.33 0.49
C LEU A 81 1.19 -17.23 1.04
N GLN A 82 0.92 -18.34 0.38
CA GLN A 82 -0.08 -19.31 0.85
C GLN A 82 0.31 -19.99 2.17
N LYS A 83 1.58 -20.36 2.33
CA LYS A 83 2.10 -21.03 3.50
C LYS A 83 1.88 -20.26 4.80
N TYR A 84 2.02 -18.95 4.74
CA TYR A 84 1.90 -18.04 5.89
C TYR A 84 0.60 -17.23 5.87
N ASN A 85 -0.32 -17.55 4.96
CA ASN A 85 -1.58 -16.83 4.77
C ASN A 85 -1.36 -15.31 4.59
N ILE A 86 -0.37 -14.95 3.76
CA ILE A 86 -0.11 -13.55 3.38
C ILE A 86 -1.10 -13.19 2.28
N ASP A 87 -2.19 -12.53 2.63
CA ASP A 87 -3.26 -12.15 1.71
C ASP A 87 -3.49 -10.62 1.62
N GLN A 88 -2.66 -9.85 2.31
CA GLN A 88 -2.63 -8.39 2.25
C GLN A 88 -1.19 -7.86 2.40
N ILE A 89 -0.98 -6.60 1.99
CA ILE A 89 0.36 -5.99 2.02
C ILE A 89 0.92 -5.87 3.45
N ALA A 90 0.06 -5.67 4.45
CA ALA A 90 0.48 -5.55 5.84
C ALA A 90 1.20 -6.81 6.35
N ASP A 91 0.84 -8.00 5.84
CA ASP A 91 1.45 -9.26 6.23
C ASP A 91 2.88 -9.42 5.66
N VAL A 92 3.18 -8.74 4.54
CA VAL A 92 4.53 -8.77 3.92
C VAL A 92 5.57 -8.14 4.83
N VAL A 93 5.19 -7.19 5.69
CA VAL A 93 6.09 -6.50 6.62
C VAL A 93 6.84 -7.48 7.53
N SER A 94 6.21 -8.58 7.97
CA SER A 94 6.84 -9.61 8.79
C SER A 94 7.98 -10.35 8.08
N ARG A 95 8.12 -10.17 6.75
CA ARG A 95 9.12 -10.84 5.90
C ARG A 95 10.16 -9.88 5.32
N VAL A 96 9.85 -8.59 5.24
CA VAL A 96 10.72 -7.55 4.69
C VAL A 96 10.99 -6.50 5.76
N PRO A 97 12.08 -6.62 6.52
CA PRO A 97 12.30 -5.89 7.78
C PRO A 97 12.26 -4.37 7.69
N THR A 98 12.56 -3.79 6.53
CA THR A 98 12.58 -2.32 6.31
C THR A 98 11.37 -1.78 5.58
N LEU A 99 10.41 -2.63 5.24
CA LEU A 99 9.13 -2.24 4.66
C LEU A 99 8.14 -1.95 5.79
N ASN A 100 7.51 -0.79 5.74
CA ASN A 100 6.37 -0.46 6.59
C ASN A 100 5.17 -0.07 5.73
N VAL A 101 3.99 -0.41 6.21
CA VAL A 101 2.72 -0.13 5.55
C VAL A 101 1.90 0.77 6.46
N GLN A 102 1.56 1.94 5.97
CA GLN A 102 0.64 2.85 6.64
C GLN A 102 -0.73 2.73 5.97
N VAL A 103 -1.75 2.47 6.74
CA VAL A 103 -3.13 2.45 6.28
C VAL A 103 -3.74 3.81 6.59
N GLY A 104 -4.29 4.47 5.57
CA GLY A 104 -4.93 5.78 5.71
C GLY A 104 -6.37 5.72 5.22
N GLY A 105 -7.28 6.42 5.91
CA GLY A 105 -8.68 6.54 5.51
C GLY A 105 -8.85 7.52 4.35
N SER A 106 -8.63 8.79 4.59
CA SER A 106 -8.98 9.85 3.67
C SER A 106 -8.03 9.94 2.47
N GLY A 107 -8.52 9.67 1.29
CA GLY A 107 -7.91 10.04 0.03
C GLY A 107 -6.87 9.04 -0.50
N SER A 108 -5.71 8.89 0.13
CA SER A 108 -4.61 8.07 -0.40
C SER A 108 -4.84 6.56 -0.28
N GLY A 109 -5.64 6.13 0.69
CA GLY A 109 -5.81 4.72 1.06
C GLY A 109 -4.63 4.15 1.86
N GLY A 110 -3.54 4.86 2.01
CA GLY A 110 -2.35 4.46 2.74
C GLY A 110 -1.07 4.79 1.99
N GLN A 111 0.07 4.43 2.58
CA GLN A 111 1.38 4.63 1.99
C GLN A 111 2.34 3.50 2.36
N LEU A 112 3.37 3.33 1.55
CA LEU A 112 4.49 2.46 1.82
C LEU A 112 5.71 3.30 2.19
N SER A 113 6.47 2.82 3.16
CA SER A 113 7.82 3.32 3.42
C SER A 113 8.83 2.19 3.36
N LEU A 114 10.00 2.49 2.85
CA LEU A 114 11.09 1.54 2.69
C LEU A 114 12.40 2.20 3.11
N ARG A 115 13.15 1.56 4.01
CA ARG A 115 14.37 2.12 4.61
C ARG A 115 14.16 3.51 5.25
N GLY A 116 13.01 3.72 5.88
CA GLY A 116 12.66 4.99 6.55
C GLY A 116 12.23 6.13 5.64
N VAL A 117 12.01 5.85 4.35
CA VAL A 117 11.53 6.83 3.36
C VAL A 117 10.15 6.43 2.86
N GLY A 118 9.20 7.32 3.01
CA GLY A 118 7.81 7.13 2.59
C GLY A 118 7.17 8.44 2.14
N SER A 119 5.88 8.42 1.91
CA SER A 119 5.08 9.61 1.61
C SER A 119 4.02 9.80 2.68
N SER A 120 3.43 11.00 2.77
CA SER A 120 2.29 11.22 3.66
C SER A 120 1.10 10.35 3.28
N ASN A 121 0.41 9.82 4.28
CA ASN A 121 -0.78 9.00 4.10
C ASN A 121 -2.10 9.79 4.02
N ILE A 122 -2.07 11.11 4.22
CA ILE A 122 -3.26 11.95 4.27
C ILE A 122 -3.59 12.54 2.90
N SER A 123 -2.59 12.96 2.13
CA SER A 123 -2.82 13.61 0.83
C SER A 123 -2.84 12.63 -0.33
N ALA A 124 -3.93 12.64 -1.06
CA ALA A 124 -4.06 11.87 -2.30
C ALA A 124 -3.37 12.52 -3.52
N ALA A 125 -2.80 13.74 -3.35
CA ALA A 125 -2.06 14.42 -4.42
C ALA A 125 -0.62 13.94 -4.56
N PHE A 126 -0.09 13.26 -3.55
CA PHE A 126 1.28 12.77 -3.57
C PHE A 126 1.45 11.55 -4.47
N ASP A 127 2.47 11.57 -5.27
CA ASP A 127 3.04 10.34 -5.78
C ASP A 127 3.77 9.61 -4.63
N SER A 128 3.79 8.29 -4.63
CA SER A 128 4.43 7.49 -3.59
C SER A 128 5.96 7.55 -3.71
N ALA A 129 6.70 7.47 -2.60
CA ALA A 129 8.16 7.27 -2.61
C ALA A 129 8.55 5.83 -2.95
N VAL A 130 7.67 4.87 -2.65
CA VAL A 130 7.77 3.47 -3.06
C VAL A 130 6.77 3.21 -4.17
N ALA A 131 7.25 2.97 -5.38
CA ALA A 131 6.37 2.67 -6.51
C ALA A 131 5.67 1.33 -6.31
N PHE A 132 4.38 1.27 -6.62
CA PHE A 132 3.66 0.02 -6.73
C PHE A 132 3.48 -0.36 -8.19
N GLU A 133 4.01 -1.51 -8.56
CA GLU A 133 3.86 -2.10 -9.87
C GLU A 133 2.99 -3.35 -9.80
N TYR A 134 1.97 -3.42 -10.64
CA TYR A 134 1.09 -4.56 -10.75
C TYR A 134 1.12 -5.11 -12.19
N ASP A 135 1.65 -6.34 -12.35
CA ASP A 135 1.80 -6.99 -13.66
C ASP A 135 2.49 -6.11 -14.73
N GLY A 136 3.52 -5.35 -14.36
CA GLY A 136 4.28 -4.49 -15.27
C GLY A 136 3.73 -3.07 -15.44
N VAL A 137 2.60 -2.74 -14.82
CA VAL A 137 1.98 -1.40 -14.82
C VAL A 137 2.23 -0.70 -13.50
N VAL A 138 2.84 0.49 -13.53
CA VAL A 138 2.97 1.33 -12.33
C VAL A 138 1.62 1.95 -12.02
N VAL A 139 1.13 1.70 -10.81
CA VAL A 139 -0.19 2.12 -10.33
C VAL A 139 -0.03 3.25 -9.33
N SER A 140 -0.78 4.33 -9.50
CA SER A 140 -0.68 5.54 -8.69
C SER A 140 -1.57 5.54 -7.43
N SER A 141 -2.30 4.45 -7.14
CA SER A 141 -3.17 4.37 -5.97
C SER A 141 -2.85 3.18 -5.07
N MET A 142 -2.65 3.46 -3.79
CA MET A 142 -2.46 2.44 -2.76
C MET A 142 -3.74 1.63 -2.45
N ARG A 143 -4.92 2.09 -2.88
CA ARG A 143 -6.16 1.34 -2.67
C ARG A 143 -6.19 0.02 -3.43
N LEU A 144 -5.53 -0.06 -4.59
CA LEU A 144 -5.38 -1.35 -5.28
C LEU A 144 -4.50 -2.33 -4.47
N VAL A 145 -3.51 -1.83 -3.76
CA VAL A 145 -2.65 -2.64 -2.87
C VAL A 145 -3.43 -3.15 -1.66
N GLN A 146 -4.32 -2.31 -1.11
CA GLN A 146 -5.17 -2.69 0.03
C GLN A 146 -6.25 -3.71 -0.34
N ALA A 147 -6.63 -3.81 -1.62
CA ALA A 147 -7.62 -4.76 -2.10
C ALA A 147 -7.18 -6.23 -2.01
N GLY A 148 -6.03 -6.48 -1.41
CA GLY A 148 -5.52 -7.82 -1.11
C GLY A 148 -4.69 -8.44 -2.24
N PHE A 149 -3.88 -9.40 -1.86
CA PHE A 149 -3.06 -10.21 -2.75
C PHE A 149 -3.82 -11.46 -3.14
N PHE A 150 -4.29 -11.50 -4.36
CA PHE A 150 -5.08 -12.60 -4.87
C PHE A 150 -4.42 -13.27 -6.06
N ASP A 151 -4.28 -14.60 -6.02
CA ASP A 151 -3.76 -15.42 -7.11
C ASP A 151 -2.40 -14.88 -7.62
N VAL A 152 -1.50 -14.65 -6.66
CA VAL A 152 -0.18 -14.04 -6.87
C VAL A 152 0.84 -15.13 -7.15
N GLU A 153 1.64 -14.93 -8.21
CA GLU A 153 2.79 -15.75 -8.53
C GLU A 153 4.02 -15.37 -7.70
N GLN A 154 4.29 -14.05 -7.59
CA GLN A 154 5.46 -13.54 -6.88
C GLN A 154 5.30 -12.06 -6.52
N ILE A 155 5.92 -11.68 -5.40
CA ILE A 155 6.13 -10.30 -4.99
C ILE A 155 7.62 -10.04 -4.93
N ASP A 156 8.08 -8.96 -5.58
CA ASP A 156 9.45 -8.49 -5.54
C ASP A 156 9.51 -7.13 -4.84
N VAL A 157 10.32 -7.01 -3.79
CA VAL A 157 10.58 -5.75 -3.09
C VAL A 157 11.99 -5.28 -3.43
N LEU A 158 12.08 -4.27 -4.30
CA LEU A 158 13.33 -3.65 -4.72
C LEU A 158 13.64 -2.47 -3.82
N ARG A 159 14.82 -2.43 -3.23
CA ARG A 159 15.24 -1.38 -2.30
C ARG A 159 16.11 -0.34 -2.98
N GLY A 160 16.03 0.91 -2.49
CA GLY A 160 16.74 2.07 -3.03
C GLY A 160 16.15 2.59 -4.35
N PRO A 161 16.66 3.71 -4.88
CA PRO A 161 16.13 4.35 -6.09
C PRO A 161 16.10 3.41 -7.30
N GLN A 162 14.96 3.41 -8.03
CA GLN A 162 14.70 2.56 -9.20
C GLN A 162 14.14 3.37 -10.38
N SER A 163 14.40 4.68 -10.44
CA SER A 163 13.74 5.58 -11.39
C SER A 163 14.11 5.32 -12.85
N LEU A 164 15.28 4.73 -13.14
CA LEU A 164 15.64 4.37 -14.51
C LEU A 164 14.61 3.44 -15.16
N PHE A 165 14.23 2.37 -14.46
CA PHE A 165 13.36 1.32 -15.01
C PHE A 165 11.88 1.48 -14.65
N PHE A 166 11.56 2.09 -13.50
CA PHE A 166 10.19 2.21 -13.00
C PHE A 166 9.64 3.65 -13.05
N GLY A 167 10.50 4.64 -13.38
CA GLY A 167 10.09 6.02 -13.55
C GLY A 167 9.98 6.81 -12.26
N LYS A 168 9.17 7.86 -12.29
CA LYS A 168 8.85 8.68 -11.12
C LYS A 168 8.27 7.83 -9.99
N SER A 169 8.32 8.34 -8.76
CA SER A 169 7.72 7.66 -7.60
C SER A 169 8.42 6.38 -7.15
N ALA A 170 9.69 6.19 -7.54
CA ALA A 170 10.51 5.06 -7.15
C ALA A 170 11.81 5.53 -6.43
N THR A 171 11.73 6.57 -5.59
CA THR A 171 12.87 7.14 -4.86
C THR A 171 13.36 6.24 -3.73
N ALA A 172 12.44 5.59 -3.00
CA ALA A 172 12.78 4.67 -1.92
C ALA A 172 12.85 3.21 -2.37
N GLY A 173 12.10 2.84 -3.41
CA GLY A 173 12.06 1.49 -3.95
C GLY A 173 10.84 1.17 -4.78
N VAL A 174 10.64 -0.12 -5.01
CA VAL A 174 9.50 -0.65 -5.77
C VAL A 174 8.95 -1.89 -5.09
N LEU A 175 7.64 -1.97 -4.97
CA LEU A 175 6.90 -3.19 -4.71
C LEU A 175 6.30 -3.65 -6.03
N SER A 176 6.81 -4.75 -6.59
CA SER A 176 6.32 -5.34 -7.83
C SER A 176 5.57 -6.62 -7.54
N LEU A 177 4.33 -6.70 -7.96
CA LEU A 177 3.46 -7.85 -7.80
C LEU A 177 3.14 -8.45 -9.17
N ARG A 178 3.41 -9.75 -9.32
CA ARG A 178 3.04 -10.53 -10.50
C ARG A 178 1.94 -11.51 -10.16
N SER A 179 0.85 -11.44 -10.89
CA SER A 179 -0.24 -12.39 -10.78
C SER A 179 -0.01 -13.62 -11.66
N ALA A 180 -0.64 -14.75 -11.29
CA ALA A 180 -0.45 -16.02 -11.97
C ALA A 180 -0.93 -15.99 -13.44
N ASN A 181 -0.21 -16.74 -14.29
CA ASN A 181 -0.52 -16.96 -15.70
C ASN A 181 -1.27 -18.29 -15.91
N PRO A 182 -1.86 -18.54 -17.11
CA PRO A 182 -2.43 -19.83 -17.46
C PRO A 182 -1.42 -20.99 -17.35
N THR A 183 -1.89 -22.11 -16.83
CA THR A 183 -1.11 -23.36 -16.72
C THR A 183 -1.05 -24.12 -18.06
N PRO A 184 0.01 -24.89 -18.32
CA PRO A 184 0.13 -25.67 -19.56
C PRO A 184 -0.91 -26.79 -19.66
N ASP A 185 -1.32 -27.34 -18.51
CA ASP A 185 -2.37 -28.34 -18.39
C ASP A 185 -3.58 -27.79 -17.65
N TRP A 186 -4.75 -28.40 -17.82
CA TRP A 186 -5.94 -28.03 -17.08
C TRP A 186 -5.75 -28.29 -15.58
N GLU A 187 -5.93 -27.27 -14.81
CA GLU A 187 -5.82 -27.28 -13.36
C GLU A 187 -6.99 -26.50 -12.73
N VAL A 188 -7.51 -27.03 -11.64
CA VAL A 188 -8.51 -26.36 -10.79
C VAL A 188 -7.96 -26.30 -9.37
N GLY A 189 -7.82 -25.09 -8.83
CA GLY A 189 -7.45 -24.87 -7.44
C GLY A 189 -8.60 -24.26 -6.66
N MET A 190 -8.77 -24.69 -5.41
CA MET A 190 -9.76 -24.14 -4.47
C MET A 190 -9.15 -24.03 -3.08
N ARG A 191 -9.45 -22.96 -2.38
CA ARG A 191 -9.01 -22.70 -1.01
C ARG A 191 -10.17 -22.10 -0.21
N ALA A 192 -10.36 -22.60 0.99
CA ALA A 192 -11.28 -22.05 1.96
C ALA A 192 -10.58 -21.93 3.30
N ASN A 193 -10.64 -20.78 3.93
CA ASN A 193 -10.19 -20.61 5.30
C ASN A 193 -11.26 -19.95 6.17
N TYR A 194 -11.17 -20.21 7.46
CA TYR A 194 -11.97 -19.57 8.49
C TYR A 194 -11.05 -18.98 9.56
N GLU A 195 -11.23 -17.71 9.84
CA GLU A 195 -10.53 -16.96 10.86
C GLU A 195 -11.36 -16.95 12.14
N PHE A 196 -10.75 -17.30 13.29
CA PHE A 196 -11.47 -17.55 14.55
C PHE A 196 -11.60 -16.31 15.43
N GLU A 197 -10.66 -15.37 15.39
CA GLU A 197 -10.64 -14.19 16.26
C GLU A 197 -11.63 -13.12 15.75
N GLU A 198 -11.66 -12.87 14.45
CA GLU A 198 -12.51 -11.88 13.80
C GLU A 198 -13.72 -12.51 13.09
N LYS A 199 -13.87 -13.83 13.20
CA LYS A 199 -15.00 -14.63 12.67
C LYS A 199 -15.22 -14.46 11.16
N GLY A 200 -14.09 -14.48 10.42
CA GLY A 200 -14.10 -14.29 8.99
C GLY A 200 -13.97 -15.59 8.21
N TYR A 201 -14.33 -15.55 6.94
CA TYR A 201 -14.05 -16.64 6.01
C TYR A 201 -13.59 -16.11 4.66
N LEU A 202 -12.60 -16.80 4.07
CA LEU A 202 -12.12 -16.53 2.73
C LEU A 202 -12.34 -17.77 1.86
N LEU A 203 -12.91 -17.53 0.68
CA LEU A 203 -13.09 -18.54 -0.36
C LEU A 203 -12.37 -18.05 -1.61
N SER A 204 -11.44 -18.83 -2.13
CA SER A 204 -10.77 -18.51 -3.39
C SER A 204 -10.64 -19.73 -4.26
N GLY A 205 -10.49 -19.50 -5.56
CA GLY A 205 -10.26 -20.59 -6.50
C GLY A 205 -9.96 -20.09 -7.90
N TYR A 206 -9.46 -20.99 -8.70
CA TYR A 206 -9.18 -20.75 -10.10
C TYR A 206 -9.42 -21.98 -10.96
N ILE A 207 -9.66 -21.74 -12.24
CA ILE A 207 -9.57 -22.72 -13.33
C ILE A 207 -8.60 -22.18 -14.37
N SER A 208 -7.67 -23.01 -14.79
CA SER A 208 -6.56 -22.63 -15.66
C SER A 208 -6.22 -23.76 -16.61
N GLY A 209 -5.83 -23.42 -17.86
CA GLY A 209 -5.40 -24.41 -18.82
C GLY A 209 -5.45 -23.94 -20.27
N PRO A 210 -5.08 -24.78 -21.24
CA PRO A 210 -5.07 -24.45 -22.64
C PRO A 210 -6.47 -24.55 -23.25
N ILE A 211 -6.96 -23.46 -23.90
CA ILE A 211 -8.14 -23.52 -24.77
C ILE A 211 -7.76 -24.14 -26.12
N THR A 212 -6.58 -23.77 -26.61
CA THR A 212 -5.94 -24.34 -27.83
C THR A 212 -4.44 -24.49 -27.56
N ASP A 213 -3.71 -25.09 -28.48
CA ASP A 213 -2.24 -25.24 -28.40
C ASP A 213 -1.51 -23.88 -28.30
N THR A 214 -2.17 -22.77 -28.63
CA THR A 214 -1.58 -21.43 -28.64
C THR A 214 -2.29 -20.44 -27.72
N LEU A 215 -3.39 -20.81 -27.08
CA LEU A 215 -4.19 -19.92 -26.23
C LEU A 215 -4.49 -20.57 -24.88
N GLY A 216 -3.90 -20.05 -23.83
CA GLY A 216 -4.21 -20.39 -22.44
C GLY A 216 -5.21 -19.41 -21.81
N VAL A 217 -5.97 -19.91 -20.84
CA VAL A 217 -6.90 -19.11 -20.02
C VAL A 217 -6.71 -19.43 -18.55
N ARG A 218 -6.80 -18.41 -17.71
CA ARG A 218 -6.96 -18.54 -16.25
C ARG A 218 -8.10 -17.63 -15.80
N LEU A 219 -9.07 -18.20 -15.11
CA LEU A 219 -10.13 -17.47 -14.44
C LEU A 219 -10.00 -17.73 -12.95
N ALA A 220 -9.80 -16.70 -12.17
CA ALA A 220 -9.62 -16.76 -10.73
C ALA A 220 -10.61 -15.83 -10.02
N ALA A 221 -11.09 -16.26 -8.84
CA ALA A 221 -11.97 -15.44 -8.00
C ALA A 221 -11.72 -15.68 -6.51
N GLN A 222 -11.88 -14.61 -5.72
CA GLN A 222 -11.79 -14.63 -4.27
C GLN A 222 -12.95 -13.85 -3.67
N PHE A 223 -13.47 -14.37 -2.58
CA PHE A 223 -14.43 -13.70 -1.72
C PHE A 223 -13.95 -13.81 -0.28
N ASN A 224 -13.88 -12.68 0.41
CA ASN A 224 -13.51 -12.58 1.81
C ASN A 224 -14.61 -11.84 2.55
N ASP A 225 -14.98 -12.32 3.74
CA ASP A 225 -16.02 -11.73 4.59
C ASP A 225 -15.59 -11.90 6.05
N ILE A 226 -15.40 -10.78 6.73
CA ILE A 226 -14.94 -10.71 8.12
C ILE A 226 -15.98 -9.93 8.92
N ASP A 227 -16.50 -10.54 9.99
CA ASP A 227 -17.59 -9.96 10.80
C ASP A 227 -17.09 -8.89 11.79
N GLU A 228 -15.91 -9.08 12.38
CA GLU A 228 -15.42 -8.25 13.50
C GLU A 228 -14.04 -7.66 13.19
N PHE A 229 -13.92 -6.92 12.07
CA PHE A 229 -12.66 -6.33 11.63
C PHE A 229 -12.07 -5.30 12.60
N GLN A 230 -12.92 -4.56 13.32
CA GLN A 230 -12.53 -3.54 14.30
C GLN A 230 -13.36 -3.63 15.57
N LEU A 231 -12.74 -3.35 16.72
CA LEU A 231 -13.43 -3.30 17.98
C LEU A 231 -14.16 -1.96 18.16
N MET A 232 -15.35 -2.02 18.75
CA MET A 232 -16.19 -0.88 19.03
C MET A 232 -16.06 -0.42 20.49
N GLN A 233 -16.00 0.90 20.71
CA GLN A 233 -16.03 1.47 22.05
C GLN A 233 -17.37 1.17 22.73
N PRO A 234 -17.41 0.47 23.86
CA PRO A 234 -18.65 0.26 24.60
C PRO A 234 -19.28 1.59 25.00
N ASN A 235 -20.61 1.67 24.94
CA ASN A 235 -21.39 2.85 25.34
C ASN A 235 -21.26 4.09 24.44
N THR A 236 -20.82 3.96 23.23
CA THR A 236 -20.98 5.00 22.20
C THR A 236 -22.37 4.92 21.57
N PRO A 237 -22.91 6.00 20.98
CA PRO A 237 -24.27 6.02 20.42
C PRO A 237 -24.55 4.98 19.33
N ALA A 238 -23.53 4.49 18.64
CA ALA A 238 -23.69 3.56 17.52
C ALA A 238 -23.22 2.12 17.82
N VAL A 239 -23.12 1.74 19.07
CA VAL A 239 -22.56 0.47 19.61
C VAL A 239 -23.17 -0.82 19.08
N ASN A 240 -24.29 -0.79 18.38
CA ASN A 240 -24.96 -2.01 17.93
C ASN A 240 -24.66 -2.36 16.47
N GLN A 241 -23.57 -1.88 15.91
CA GLN A 241 -23.23 -2.15 14.51
C GLN A 241 -22.06 -3.11 14.40
N GLU A 242 -22.30 -4.18 13.68
CA GLU A 242 -21.24 -5.09 13.24
C GLU A 242 -20.35 -4.33 12.27
N ARG A 243 -19.04 -4.39 12.49
CA ARG A 243 -18.05 -3.78 11.61
C ARG A 243 -17.31 -4.85 10.88
N GLY A 244 -17.77 -5.11 9.69
CA GLY A 244 -17.24 -6.12 8.83
C GLY A 244 -16.46 -5.54 7.66
N LEU A 245 -15.72 -6.42 7.02
CA LEU A 245 -15.01 -6.19 5.78
C LEU A 245 -15.47 -7.25 4.78
N THR A 246 -15.95 -6.83 3.62
CA THR A 246 -16.29 -7.75 2.53
C THR A 246 -15.49 -7.39 1.28
N ASP A 247 -14.74 -8.36 0.75
CA ASP A 247 -13.95 -8.21 -0.46
C ASP A 247 -14.39 -9.20 -1.53
N PHE A 248 -14.48 -8.74 -2.75
CA PHE A 248 -14.60 -9.59 -3.93
C PHE A 248 -13.54 -9.20 -4.96
N ILE A 249 -12.78 -10.19 -5.43
CA ILE A 249 -11.79 -10.01 -6.49
C ILE A 249 -12.03 -11.08 -7.55
N GLY A 250 -12.07 -10.66 -8.82
CA GLY A 250 -12.16 -11.59 -9.95
C GLY A 250 -11.17 -11.18 -11.03
N ARG A 251 -10.44 -12.16 -11.60
CA ARG A 251 -9.47 -11.90 -12.66
C ARG A 251 -9.58 -12.91 -13.79
N LEU A 252 -9.54 -12.39 -15.02
CA LEU A 252 -9.36 -13.15 -16.26
C LEU A 252 -7.96 -12.88 -16.80
N THR A 253 -7.21 -13.94 -17.08
CA THR A 253 -5.94 -13.90 -17.79
C THR A 253 -6.04 -14.73 -19.07
N LEU A 254 -5.63 -14.14 -20.20
CA LEU A 254 -5.48 -14.81 -21.48
C LEU A 254 -4.02 -14.72 -21.92
N ASP A 255 -3.42 -15.83 -22.27
CA ASP A 255 -2.06 -15.90 -22.79
C ASP A 255 -2.10 -16.52 -24.18
N TRP A 256 -1.73 -15.74 -25.20
CA TRP A 256 -1.82 -16.10 -26.59
C TRP A 256 -0.46 -16.09 -27.28
N ASN A 257 -0.01 -17.28 -27.71
CA ASN A 257 1.29 -17.53 -28.32
C ASN A 257 1.09 -18.14 -29.72
N PRO A 258 0.59 -17.35 -30.71
CA PRO A 258 0.25 -17.88 -32.05
C PRO A 258 1.48 -18.29 -32.87
N SER A 259 2.67 -17.86 -32.49
CA SER A 259 3.94 -18.19 -33.14
C SER A 259 5.11 -18.05 -32.18
N ASP A 260 6.26 -18.60 -32.52
CA ASP A 260 7.51 -18.49 -31.75
C ASP A 260 8.02 -17.05 -31.60
N ARG A 261 7.51 -16.10 -32.41
CA ARG A 261 7.95 -14.70 -32.46
C ARG A 261 6.94 -13.71 -31.90
N PHE A 262 5.76 -14.14 -31.50
CA PHE A 262 4.74 -13.23 -30.99
C PHE A 262 4.01 -13.83 -29.82
N ARG A 263 3.96 -13.08 -28.74
CA ARG A 263 3.19 -13.39 -27.53
C ARG A 263 2.31 -12.21 -27.16
N ALA A 264 1.11 -12.50 -26.66
CA ALA A 264 0.19 -11.50 -26.12
C ALA A 264 -0.41 -12.02 -24.81
N ASN A 265 -0.40 -11.19 -23.80
CA ASN A 265 -0.97 -11.52 -22.50
C ASN A 265 -1.92 -10.41 -22.06
N LEU A 266 -3.19 -10.75 -21.85
CA LEU A 266 -4.24 -9.86 -21.38
C LEU A 266 -4.64 -10.26 -19.96
N LYS A 267 -4.69 -9.30 -19.06
CA LYS A 267 -5.26 -9.45 -17.73
C LYS A 267 -6.33 -8.39 -17.51
N VAL A 268 -7.49 -8.81 -16.99
CA VAL A 268 -8.57 -7.92 -16.58
C VAL A 268 -9.02 -8.33 -15.19
N GLN A 269 -9.00 -7.39 -14.26
CA GLN A 269 -9.39 -7.59 -12.87
C GLN A 269 -10.48 -6.62 -12.47
N TYR A 270 -11.44 -7.12 -11.71
CA TYR A 270 -12.42 -6.34 -10.98
C TYR A 270 -12.27 -6.61 -9.48
N THR A 271 -12.25 -5.54 -8.70
CA THR A 271 -12.17 -5.60 -7.24
C THR A 271 -13.28 -4.75 -6.65
N LYS A 272 -13.93 -5.28 -5.64
CA LYS A 272 -14.88 -4.54 -4.82
C LYS A 272 -14.56 -4.80 -3.36
N ASN A 273 -14.34 -3.72 -2.60
CA ASN A 273 -14.14 -3.72 -1.17
C ASN A 273 -15.27 -2.93 -0.52
N GLU A 274 -15.90 -3.50 0.49
CA GLU A 274 -16.90 -2.85 1.33
C GLU A 274 -16.50 -3.04 2.79
N ASN A 275 -16.48 -1.95 3.55
CA ASN A 275 -16.07 -1.94 4.96
C ASN A 275 -17.09 -1.13 5.76
N ASP A 276 -17.65 -1.74 6.80
CA ASP A 276 -18.63 -1.15 7.70
C ASP A 276 -17.95 -0.44 8.89
N GLY A 277 -16.76 0.05 8.70
CA GLY A 277 -15.98 0.91 9.59
C GLY A 277 -14.93 1.61 8.75
N ALA A 278 -14.49 2.80 9.12
CA ALA A 278 -13.46 3.47 8.36
C ALA A 278 -12.12 2.74 8.52
N ILE A 279 -11.50 2.38 7.40
CA ILE A 279 -10.10 1.96 7.39
C ILE A 279 -9.26 3.18 7.73
N GLY A 280 -8.48 3.13 8.81
CA GLY A 280 -7.59 4.21 9.21
C GLY A 280 -8.22 5.28 10.08
N THR A 281 -9.41 5.05 10.65
CA THR A 281 -9.89 5.87 11.76
C THR A 281 -8.86 5.83 12.89
N ALA A 282 -8.36 7.01 13.26
CA ALA A 282 -7.34 7.16 14.28
C ALA A 282 -7.96 7.55 15.61
N GLU A 283 -7.52 6.90 16.68
CA GLU A 283 -7.90 7.22 18.05
C GLU A 283 -6.82 8.02 18.77
N VAL A 284 -7.23 8.77 19.79
CA VAL A 284 -6.31 9.55 20.61
C VAL A 284 -5.63 8.64 21.64
N PHE A 285 -4.31 8.72 21.70
CA PHE A 285 -3.46 8.13 22.70
C PHE A 285 -2.81 9.23 23.52
N CYS A 286 -2.94 9.10 24.85
CA CYS A 286 -2.41 10.08 25.78
C CYS A 286 -0.90 10.22 25.73
N GLY A 287 -0.45 11.43 25.89
CA GLY A 287 0.93 11.72 26.23
C GLY A 287 1.37 11.14 27.57
N ALA A 288 2.55 11.56 28.02
CA ALA A 288 3.20 11.05 29.23
C ALA A 288 2.36 11.20 30.51
N ASN A 289 1.39 12.11 30.54
CA ASN A 289 0.53 12.37 31.69
C ASN A 289 -0.66 11.39 31.82
N GLY A 290 -0.92 10.57 30.79
CA GLY A 290 -2.01 9.59 30.76
C GLY A 290 -3.42 10.20 30.68
N VAL A 291 -3.52 11.48 30.34
CA VAL A 291 -4.76 12.25 30.28
C VAL A 291 -4.74 13.08 29.01
N ALA A 292 -5.86 13.11 28.29
CA ALA A 292 -5.96 13.86 27.02
C ALA A 292 -5.77 15.36 27.22
N ASP A 293 -4.96 15.96 26.36
CA ASP A 293 -4.75 17.40 26.28
C ASP A 293 -6.00 18.12 25.74
N PRO A 294 -6.24 19.38 26.13
CA PRO A 294 -7.33 20.17 25.55
C PRO A 294 -7.08 20.44 24.07
N ILE A 295 -8.15 20.61 23.29
CA ILE A 295 -8.09 21.12 21.93
C ILE A 295 -8.10 22.66 21.96
N VAL A 296 -7.17 23.26 21.21
CA VAL A 296 -7.02 24.70 21.08
C VAL A 296 -7.26 25.14 19.63
N LEU A 297 -8.43 25.72 19.39
CA LEU A 297 -8.83 26.21 18.07
C LEU A 297 -8.54 27.70 17.90
N LEU A 298 -8.36 28.11 16.64
CA LEU A 298 -8.20 29.52 16.24
C LEU A 298 -7.12 30.28 17.06
N GLY A 299 -5.96 29.64 17.25
CA GLY A 299 -4.83 30.24 17.95
C GLY A 299 -5.07 30.58 19.44
N GLY A 300 -5.97 29.86 20.10
CA GLY A 300 -6.31 30.05 21.50
C GLY A 300 -7.66 30.75 21.74
N GLY A 301 -8.37 31.11 20.69
CA GLY A 301 -9.69 31.73 20.80
C GLY A 301 -10.78 30.81 21.35
N ILE A 302 -10.64 29.51 21.12
CA ILE A 302 -11.57 28.48 21.61
C ILE A 302 -10.76 27.34 22.21
N THR A 303 -11.04 26.98 23.46
CA THR A 303 -10.46 25.79 24.10
C THR A 303 -11.56 24.79 24.42
N ILE A 304 -11.47 23.59 23.90
CA ILE A 304 -12.34 22.47 24.24
C ILE A 304 -11.64 21.70 25.36
N PRO A 305 -12.23 21.60 26.55
CA PRO A 305 -11.59 20.90 27.67
C PRO A 305 -11.37 19.43 27.32
N ALA A 306 -10.28 18.91 27.82
CA ALA A 306 -10.01 17.49 27.86
C ALA A 306 -9.96 16.98 29.31
N GLY A 307 -9.27 15.93 29.59
CA GLY A 307 -9.13 15.39 30.95
C GLY A 307 -9.86 14.08 31.13
N TYR A 308 -10.08 13.36 30.07
CA TYR A 308 -10.51 11.96 30.11
C TYR A 308 -9.30 11.03 29.91
N ASP A 309 -9.42 9.80 30.43
CA ASP A 309 -8.41 8.78 30.21
C ASP A 309 -8.36 8.42 28.72
N CYS A 310 -7.18 8.50 28.11
CA CYS A 310 -6.97 8.03 26.76
C CYS A 310 -6.47 6.57 26.73
N ASN A 311 -6.42 5.98 25.54
CA ASN A 311 -5.87 4.66 25.36
C ASN A 311 -4.34 4.67 25.58
N ALA A 312 -3.82 3.57 26.12
CA ALA A 312 -2.40 3.33 26.20
C ALA A 312 -1.91 2.60 24.94
N PHE A 313 -0.62 2.77 24.62
CA PHE A 313 -0.01 2.22 23.41
C PHE A 313 -0.03 0.67 23.32
N ASP A 314 -0.01 0.01 24.44
CA ASP A 314 0.06 -1.44 24.60
C ASP A 314 -1.31 -2.12 24.75
N GLN A 315 -2.38 -1.40 24.52
CA GLN A 315 -3.75 -1.91 24.66
C GLN A 315 -4.53 -1.76 23.36
N ARG A 316 -5.33 -2.77 23.06
CA ARG A 316 -6.32 -2.64 21.99
C ARG A 316 -7.28 -1.51 22.29
N TYR A 317 -7.50 -0.64 21.33
CA TYR A 317 -8.51 0.40 21.44
C TYR A 317 -9.79 0.01 20.70
N TYR A 318 -10.86 0.69 21.09
CA TYR A 318 -12.15 0.54 20.46
C TYR A 318 -12.45 1.80 19.65
N LEU A 319 -12.83 1.61 18.39
CA LEU A 319 -13.22 2.74 17.55
C LEU A 319 -14.46 3.43 18.07
N THR A 320 -14.49 4.74 17.92
CA THR A 320 -15.70 5.54 18.11
C THR A 320 -16.35 5.75 16.75
N ASP A 321 -17.64 5.54 16.70
CA ASP A 321 -18.44 5.76 15.51
C ASP A 321 -19.53 6.78 15.68
N ALA A 322 -19.33 7.69 16.52
CA ALA A 322 -20.41 8.53 16.98
C ALA A 322 -20.38 9.92 16.38
N ALA A 323 -20.41 10.04 15.05
CA ALA A 323 -21.01 11.23 14.48
C ALA A 323 -22.53 11.18 14.72
N PRO A 324 -23.17 12.25 15.23
CA PRO A 324 -24.62 12.28 15.26
C PRO A 324 -25.17 12.15 13.85
N PRO A 325 -26.31 11.48 13.67
CA PRO A 325 -26.96 11.42 12.36
C PRO A 325 -27.11 12.83 11.78
N LEU A 326 -26.74 12.99 10.51
CA LEU A 326 -26.95 14.23 9.80
C LEU A 326 -28.45 14.55 9.75
N SER A 327 -28.85 15.67 10.30
CA SER A 327 -30.23 16.14 10.23
C SER A 327 -30.32 17.33 9.30
N GLY A 328 -30.98 17.19 8.17
CA GLY A 328 -31.17 18.25 7.19
C GLY A 328 -30.57 17.93 5.82
N PRO A 329 -30.75 18.83 4.85
CA PRO A 329 -30.17 18.65 3.53
C PRO A 329 -28.64 18.69 3.61
N VAL A 330 -27.99 17.86 2.79
CA VAL A 330 -26.53 17.79 2.65
C VAL A 330 -26.12 18.45 1.34
N PRO A 331 -24.94 19.08 1.28
CA PRO A 331 -24.42 19.63 0.04
C PRO A 331 -23.97 18.51 -0.91
N GLY A 332 -24.07 18.78 -2.20
CA GLY A 332 -23.48 17.97 -3.24
C GLY A 332 -23.95 16.52 -3.27
N ASN A 333 -22.99 15.63 -3.46
CA ASN A 333 -23.19 14.18 -3.60
C ASN A 333 -22.84 13.42 -2.31
N SER A 334 -22.78 14.06 -1.16
CA SER A 334 -22.32 13.46 0.09
C SER A 334 -22.99 12.11 0.38
N PRO A 335 -22.21 11.03 0.52
CA PRO A 335 -22.71 9.70 0.83
C PRO A 335 -23.08 9.51 2.31
N ALA A 336 -22.58 10.40 3.19
CA ALA A 336 -22.71 10.29 4.63
C ALA A 336 -24.16 10.23 5.14
N ASN A 337 -25.09 10.72 4.35
CA ASN A 337 -26.50 10.82 4.72
C ASN A 337 -27.24 9.47 4.83
N GLY A 338 -26.66 8.38 4.33
CA GLY A 338 -27.30 7.07 4.28
C GLY A 338 -27.03 6.16 5.49
N ARG A 339 -26.04 6.48 6.34
CA ARG A 339 -25.55 5.55 7.37
C ARG A 339 -25.62 6.07 8.82
N ASN A 340 -26.45 7.05 9.08
CA ASN A 340 -26.67 7.59 10.44
C ASN A 340 -25.38 8.03 11.18
N GLY A 341 -24.37 8.50 10.44
CA GLY A 341 -23.11 8.94 11.03
C GLY A 341 -22.11 7.81 11.35
N VAL A 342 -22.35 6.61 10.84
CA VAL A 342 -21.45 5.47 11.02
C VAL A 342 -20.38 5.48 9.95
N PRO A 343 -19.09 5.37 10.32
CA PRO A 343 -17.99 5.25 9.38
C PRO A 343 -18.15 4.04 8.45
N PHE A 344 -17.71 4.22 7.21
CA PHE A 344 -17.69 3.13 6.22
C PHE A 344 -16.69 3.46 5.09
N GLY A 345 -16.33 2.46 4.31
CA GLY A 345 -15.61 2.60 3.07
C GLY A 345 -16.17 1.69 1.99
N GLU A 346 -16.21 2.18 0.75
CA GLU A 346 -16.54 1.40 -0.44
C GLU A 346 -15.54 1.73 -1.52
N THR A 347 -14.91 0.71 -2.13
CA THR A 347 -13.97 0.90 -3.22
C THR A 347 -14.29 -0.08 -4.34
N GLU A 348 -14.42 0.42 -5.55
CA GLU A 348 -14.55 -0.39 -6.77
C GLU A 348 -13.39 -0.07 -7.71
N ILE A 349 -12.70 -1.11 -8.21
CA ILE A 349 -11.54 -0.96 -9.09
C ILE A 349 -11.68 -1.87 -10.30
N TRP A 350 -11.48 -1.29 -11.48
CA TRP A 350 -11.22 -2.01 -12.71
C TRP A 350 -9.76 -1.81 -13.12
N PHE A 351 -9.05 -2.91 -13.29
CA PHE A 351 -7.68 -2.90 -13.78
C PHE A 351 -7.57 -3.74 -15.04
N GLY A 352 -6.90 -3.21 -16.06
CA GLY A 352 -6.64 -3.88 -17.32
C GLY A 352 -5.18 -3.74 -17.70
N ARG A 353 -4.58 -4.85 -18.15
CA ARG A 353 -3.22 -4.86 -18.67
C ARG A 353 -3.14 -5.71 -19.93
N LEU A 354 -2.58 -5.12 -21.01
CA LEU A 354 -2.30 -5.82 -22.25
C LEU A 354 -0.81 -5.70 -22.57
N GLN A 355 -0.12 -6.82 -22.64
CA GLN A 355 1.27 -6.88 -23.08
C GLN A 355 1.38 -7.62 -24.40
N PHE A 356 2.25 -7.09 -25.26
CA PHE A 356 2.73 -7.78 -26.45
C PHE A 356 4.24 -7.89 -26.42
N ASP A 357 4.76 -9.06 -26.79
CA ASP A 357 6.17 -9.29 -27.05
C ASP A 357 6.32 -9.76 -28.50
N LEU A 358 7.11 -9.02 -29.28
CA LEU A 358 7.37 -9.31 -30.67
C LEU A 358 8.88 -9.45 -30.91
N ASP A 359 9.32 -10.64 -31.22
CA ASP A 359 10.71 -10.91 -31.61
C ASP A 359 10.93 -10.46 -33.06
N LEU A 360 11.50 -9.25 -33.21
CA LEU A 360 11.85 -8.64 -34.50
C LEU A 360 12.95 -9.47 -35.20
N SER A 361 13.83 -10.06 -34.40
CA SER A 361 14.84 -11.03 -34.80
C SER A 361 15.08 -12.00 -33.64
N ASP A 362 15.96 -12.95 -33.81
CA ASP A 362 16.33 -13.91 -32.75
C ASP A 362 17.06 -13.23 -31.55
N THR A 363 17.42 -11.97 -31.71
CA THR A 363 18.20 -11.18 -30.72
C THR A 363 17.63 -9.80 -30.43
N LEU A 364 16.44 -9.47 -30.93
CA LEU A 364 15.78 -8.19 -30.71
C LEU A 364 14.29 -8.41 -30.43
N THR A 365 13.86 -8.00 -29.24
CA THR A 365 12.45 -8.08 -28.82
C THR A 365 11.86 -6.69 -28.59
N LEU A 366 10.71 -6.44 -29.19
CA LEU A 366 9.87 -5.26 -28.92
C LEU A 366 8.76 -5.68 -27.95
N THR A 367 8.75 -5.07 -26.78
CA THR A 367 7.70 -5.23 -25.77
C THR A 367 6.81 -4.00 -25.72
N SER A 368 5.51 -4.19 -25.66
CA SER A 368 4.51 -3.14 -25.47
C SER A 368 3.63 -3.49 -24.28
N VAL A 369 3.51 -2.59 -23.29
CA VAL A 369 2.63 -2.75 -22.12
C VAL A 369 1.65 -1.60 -22.06
N THR A 370 0.36 -1.91 -22.13
CA THR A 370 -0.74 -0.96 -21.96
C THR A 370 -1.41 -1.21 -20.62
N GLY A 371 -1.54 -0.19 -19.79
CA GLY A 371 -2.22 -0.22 -18.50
C GLY A 371 -3.47 0.66 -18.51
N LEU A 372 -4.53 0.16 -17.89
CA LEU A 372 -5.79 0.88 -17.65
C LEU A 372 -6.20 0.69 -16.19
N LEU A 373 -6.51 1.78 -15.48
CA LEU A 373 -7.04 1.74 -14.13
C LEU A 373 -8.21 2.71 -14.03
N ASN A 374 -9.31 2.22 -13.50
CA ASN A 374 -10.45 3.04 -13.10
C ASN A 374 -10.83 2.68 -11.68
N MET A 375 -10.91 3.67 -10.80
CA MET A 375 -11.22 3.50 -9.39
C MET A 375 -12.25 4.52 -8.95
N ASP A 376 -13.26 4.04 -8.25
CA ASP A 376 -14.22 4.82 -7.48
C ASP A 376 -14.13 4.38 -6.02
N ALA A 377 -13.81 5.31 -5.12
CA ALA A 377 -13.75 5.05 -3.69
C ALA A 377 -14.50 6.12 -2.92
N ILE A 378 -15.25 5.70 -1.92
CA ILE A 378 -16.05 6.54 -1.04
C ILE A 378 -15.75 6.10 0.38
N ASP A 379 -15.35 7.04 1.22
CA ASP A 379 -15.17 6.80 2.66
C ASP A 379 -16.04 7.79 3.45
N TYR A 380 -16.38 7.40 4.66
CA TYR A 380 -16.89 8.29 5.68
C TYR A 380 -16.09 8.04 6.94
N ASP A 381 -15.24 9.00 7.29
CA ASP A 381 -14.30 8.91 8.39
C ASP A 381 -14.66 9.86 9.51
N ILE A 382 -14.40 9.44 10.76
CA ILE A 382 -14.50 10.29 11.94
C ILE A 382 -13.11 10.54 12.49
N TYR A 383 -12.77 11.81 12.68
CA TYR A 383 -11.52 12.24 13.28
C TYR A 383 -11.75 12.60 14.74
N SER A 384 -11.36 11.71 15.66
CA SER A 384 -11.55 11.90 17.11
C SER A 384 -10.53 12.85 17.71
N TYR A 385 -10.30 14.00 17.09
CA TYR A 385 -9.31 14.97 17.58
C TYR A 385 -9.57 15.48 19.00
N GLY A 386 -10.82 15.47 19.46
CA GLY A 386 -11.23 15.82 20.80
C GLY A 386 -11.24 14.67 21.78
N GLY A 387 -11.04 13.43 21.31
CA GLY A 387 -11.26 12.24 22.11
C GLY A 387 -12.71 12.15 22.59
N PHE A 388 -12.92 11.66 23.80
CA PHE A 388 -14.26 11.45 24.36
C PHE A 388 -14.61 12.46 25.43
N LEU A 389 -15.77 13.11 25.30
CA LEU A 389 -16.38 13.88 26.37
C LEU A 389 -17.27 12.97 27.24
N PRO A 390 -17.32 13.20 28.58
CA PRO A 390 -18.28 12.53 29.43
C PRO A 390 -19.70 12.82 28.99
N GLY A 391 -20.43 11.77 28.63
CA GLY A 391 -21.84 11.86 28.27
C GLY A 391 -22.78 11.48 29.44
N PRO A 392 -24.10 11.57 29.25
CA PRO A 392 -25.10 11.13 30.25
C PRO A 392 -24.91 9.64 30.58
N ASN A 393 -25.10 9.28 31.88
CA ASN A 393 -25.06 7.90 32.36
C ASN A 393 -23.71 7.16 32.12
N GLY A 394 -22.60 7.88 32.05
CA GLY A 394 -21.28 7.27 31.82
C GLY A 394 -21.00 6.90 30.37
N THR A 395 -21.82 7.35 29.42
CA THR A 395 -21.52 7.23 28.01
C THR A 395 -20.36 8.13 27.63
N ARG A 396 -19.59 7.73 26.59
CA ARG A 396 -18.56 8.57 26.00
C ARG A 396 -19.12 9.19 24.71
N LEU A 397 -18.96 10.50 24.57
CA LEU A 397 -19.35 11.22 23.36
C LEU A 397 -18.09 11.74 22.68
N PRO A 398 -17.99 11.65 21.36
CA PRO A 398 -16.86 12.28 20.65
C PRO A 398 -16.80 13.77 20.97
N GLY A 399 -15.66 14.24 21.39
CA GLY A 399 -15.47 15.62 21.79
C GLY A 399 -14.81 16.44 20.69
N GLY A 400 -15.56 17.29 20.00
CA GLY A 400 -15.00 18.17 18.98
C GLY A 400 -14.39 17.43 17.79
N ALA A 401 -14.88 16.25 17.49
CA ALA A 401 -14.45 15.47 16.34
C ALA A 401 -14.92 16.11 15.03
N GLY A 402 -14.13 15.96 13.98
CA GLY A 402 -14.57 16.18 12.60
C GLY A 402 -15.00 14.86 11.96
N ALA A 403 -15.93 14.92 11.05
CA ALA A 403 -16.24 13.83 10.16
C ALA A 403 -16.07 14.27 8.72
N SER A 404 -15.58 13.42 7.84
CA SER A 404 -15.46 13.72 6.42
C SER A 404 -15.89 12.55 5.55
N ASP A 405 -16.32 12.86 4.35
CA ASP A 405 -16.77 11.91 3.32
C ASP A 405 -15.96 12.07 2.02
N PRO A 406 -14.68 11.70 2.03
CA PRO A 406 -13.88 11.77 0.82
C PRO A 406 -14.38 10.80 -0.26
N ILE A 407 -14.59 11.35 -1.45
CA ILE A 407 -14.83 10.62 -2.69
C ILE A 407 -13.58 10.74 -3.55
N ASN A 408 -13.01 9.63 -3.91
CA ASN A 408 -11.81 9.55 -4.74
C ASN A 408 -12.13 8.84 -6.04
N GLN A 409 -11.94 9.52 -7.16
CA GLN A 409 -12.09 8.92 -8.48
C GLN A 409 -10.78 9.03 -9.23
N LEU A 410 -10.32 7.91 -9.77
CA LEU A 410 -9.07 7.84 -10.52
C LEU A 410 -9.29 7.14 -11.85
N GLU A 411 -8.91 7.82 -12.92
CA GLU A 411 -8.76 7.24 -14.25
C GLU A 411 -7.29 7.36 -14.66
N GLN A 412 -6.65 6.24 -15.00
CA GLN A 412 -5.26 6.20 -15.45
C GLN A 412 -5.14 5.34 -16.69
N TYR A 413 -4.47 5.89 -17.70
CA TYR A 413 -3.97 5.19 -18.87
C TYR A 413 -2.46 5.27 -18.89
N SER A 414 -1.79 4.17 -19.21
CA SER A 414 -0.34 4.15 -19.44
C SER A 414 0.03 3.28 -20.61
N GLN A 415 1.11 3.68 -21.30
CA GLN A 415 1.69 2.94 -22.41
C GLN A 415 3.19 2.93 -22.29
N GLU A 416 3.80 1.74 -22.27
CA GLU A 416 5.24 1.56 -22.33
C GLU A 416 5.63 0.77 -23.57
N LEU A 417 6.68 1.21 -24.25
CA LEU A 417 7.31 0.49 -25.36
C LEU A 417 8.78 0.31 -25.02
N ARG A 418 9.29 -0.93 -25.19
CA ARG A 418 10.70 -1.27 -24.97
C ARG A 418 11.24 -2.06 -26.14
N LEU A 419 12.45 -1.71 -26.56
CA LEU A 419 13.25 -2.49 -27.50
C LEU A 419 14.48 -3.01 -26.74
N THR A 420 14.56 -4.33 -26.60
CA THR A 420 15.64 -5.01 -25.85
C THR A 420 16.45 -5.87 -26.78
N SER A 421 17.77 -5.81 -26.66
CA SER A 421 18.69 -6.71 -27.37
C SER A 421 19.14 -7.87 -26.48
N ASP A 422 19.44 -9.01 -27.13
CA ASP A 422 20.08 -10.18 -26.54
C ASP A 422 21.12 -10.71 -27.54
N PHE A 423 22.18 -9.91 -27.71
CA PHE A 423 23.26 -10.23 -28.63
C PHE A 423 24.30 -11.15 -27.96
N ASP A 424 24.88 -12.09 -28.72
CA ASP A 424 26.04 -12.89 -28.27
C ASP A 424 27.30 -12.03 -28.04
N GLY A 425 27.28 -10.76 -28.45
CA GLY A 425 28.38 -9.83 -28.28
C GLY A 425 28.46 -9.23 -26.89
N PRO A 426 29.58 -8.52 -26.58
CA PRO A 426 29.80 -8.00 -25.23
C PRO A 426 28.91 -6.80 -24.87
N VAL A 427 28.05 -6.32 -25.75
CA VAL A 427 27.21 -5.14 -25.51
C VAL A 427 25.75 -5.46 -25.82
N ASN A 428 24.90 -5.26 -24.83
CA ASN A 428 23.46 -5.29 -24.96
C ASN A 428 22.84 -3.96 -24.55
N PHE A 429 21.62 -3.69 -25.01
CA PHE A 429 20.93 -2.45 -24.71
C PHE A 429 19.43 -2.66 -24.50
N MET A 430 18.84 -1.71 -23.80
CA MET A 430 17.39 -1.47 -23.75
C MET A 430 17.12 -0.02 -24.10
N LEU A 431 16.11 0.24 -24.93
CA LEU A 431 15.56 1.57 -25.20
C LEU A 431 14.08 1.53 -24.92
N GLY A 432 13.56 2.56 -24.29
CA GLY A 432 12.14 2.61 -23.96
C GLY A 432 11.54 4.01 -24.03
N ALA A 433 10.21 4.02 -24.18
CA ALA A 433 9.37 5.19 -24.10
C ALA A 433 8.14 4.87 -23.23
N PHE A 434 7.73 5.83 -22.43
CA PHE A 434 6.57 5.71 -21.53
C PHE A 434 5.71 6.95 -21.62
N TYR A 435 4.39 6.75 -21.59
CA TYR A 435 3.38 7.79 -21.52
C TYR A 435 2.33 7.45 -20.47
N GLU A 436 1.92 8.46 -19.70
CA GLU A 436 0.82 8.39 -18.73
C GLU A 436 -0.13 9.55 -18.94
N ASP A 437 -1.44 9.27 -18.88
CA ASP A 437 -2.54 10.24 -18.76
C ASP A 437 -3.40 9.82 -17.57
N ARG A 438 -3.51 10.69 -16.59
CA ARG A 438 -4.20 10.40 -15.32
C ARG A 438 -5.10 11.56 -14.93
N THR A 439 -6.33 11.26 -14.57
CA THR A 439 -7.26 12.21 -13.93
C THR A 439 -7.61 11.70 -12.54
N PHE A 440 -7.40 12.53 -11.55
CA PHE A 440 -7.78 12.27 -10.16
C PHE A 440 -8.74 13.35 -9.66
N ILE A 441 -9.87 12.92 -9.08
CA ILE A 441 -10.86 13.79 -8.45
C ILE A 441 -10.88 13.45 -6.96
N PHE A 442 -10.66 14.47 -6.14
CA PHE A 442 -10.81 14.42 -4.69
C PHE A 442 -11.93 15.37 -4.29
N ASP A 443 -13.08 14.80 -3.97
CA ASP A 443 -14.28 15.51 -3.51
C ASP A 443 -14.48 15.19 -2.04
N THR A 444 -14.55 16.18 -1.17
CA THR A 444 -14.70 15.97 0.26
C THR A 444 -15.51 17.07 0.93
N SER A 445 -16.46 16.63 1.73
CA SER A 445 -17.20 17.47 2.65
C SER A 445 -16.72 17.22 4.07
N GLN A 446 -16.83 18.22 4.94
CA GLN A 446 -16.48 18.08 6.35
C GLN A 446 -17.61 18.56 7.24
N GLN A 447 -17.77 17.89 8.38
CA GLN A 447 -18.72 18.21 9.42
C GLN A 447 -18.01 18.32 10.78
N GLY A 448 -18.25 19.39 11.52
CA GLY A 448 -17.90 19.50 12.93
C GLY A 448 -18.90 18.75 13.79
N VAL A 449 -18.40 17.82 14.63
CA VAL A 449 -19.22 16.99 15.49
C VAL A 449 -19.12 17.45 16.94
N ASN A 450 -20.26 17.57 17.63
CA ASN A 450 -20.33 17.99 19.03
C ASN A 450 -19.71 19.39 19.33
N ILE A 451 -19.66 20.25 18.33
CA ILE A 451 -19.28 21.66 18.50
C ILE A 451 -20.57 22.46 18.76
N SER A 452 -20.81 22.82 19.99
CA SER A 452 -22.10 23.35 20.45
C SER A 452 -22.54 24.66 19.82
N PHE A 453 -21.63 25.40 19.19
CA PHE A 453 -21.90 26.65 18.50
C PHE A 453 -22.12 26.49 16.98
N LEU A 454 -21.85 25.28 16.42
CA LEU A 454 -22.16 24.94 15.05
C LEU A 454 -23.49 24.21 15.02
N GLY A 455 -24.53 24.91 14.66
CA GLY A 455 -25.83 24.35 14.32
C GLY A 455 -25.99 24.26 12.81
N PRO A 456 -27.15 23.84 12.30
CA PRO A 456 -27.44 23.95 10.88
C PRO A 456 -27.28 25.39 10.37
N ASP A 457 -26.71 25.54 9.18
CA ASP A 457 -26.54 26.84 8.52
C ASP A 457 -27.91 27.56 8.41
N PRO A 458 -28.06 28.76 8.99
CA PRO A 458 -29.33 29.47 8.99
C PRO A 458 -29.82 29.88 7.59
N VAL A 459 -28.94 29.86 6.57
CA VAL A 459 -29.26 30.21 5.19
C VAL A 459 -29.67 28.99 4.38
N THR A 460 -28.91 27.91 4.45
CA THR A 460 -29.09 26.71 3.63
C THR A 460 -29.76 25.55 4.38
N GLY A 461 -29.65 25.52 5.68
CA GLY A 461 -30.09 24.41 6.53
C GLY A 461 -29.09 23.23 6.54
N PHE A 462 -27.98 23.34 5.85
CA PHE A 462 -26.96 22.28 5.82
C PHE A 462 -26.25 22.15 7.16
N THR A 463 -25.82 20.91 7.46
CA THR A 463 -25.11 20.57 8.71
C THR A 463 -23.61 20.40 8.47
N TYR A 464 -23.15 20.58 7.25
CA TYR A 464 -21.73 20.54 6.87
C TYR A 464 -21.03 21.87 7.12
N ASP A 465 -19.73 21.80 7.38
CA ASP A 465 -18.87 22.96 7.51
C ASP A 465 -18.52 23.53 6.14
N TRP A 466 -18.14 22.66 5.23
CA TRP A 466 -17.78 23.02 3.85
C TRP A 466 -17.75 21.78 2.93
N ASP A 467 -17.71 22.06 1.64
CA ASP A 467 -17.56 21.11 0.55
C ASP A 467 -16.52 21.63 -0.45
N LYS A 468 -15.57 20.78 -0.85
CA LYS A 468 -14.52 21.13 -1.82
C LYS A 468 -14.24 19.99 -2.79
N ILE A 469 -13.91 20.35 -4.03
CA ILE A 469 -13.60 19.41 -5.10
C ILE A 469 -12.27 19.84 -5.75
N HIS A 470 -11.29 18.95 -5.74
CA HIS A 470 -10.03 19.10 -6.44
C HIS A 470 -10.01 18.13 -7.61
N THR A 471 -9.78 18.64 -8.84
CA THR A 471 -9.58 17.81 -10.02
C THR A 471 -8.18 18.04 -10.55
N THR A 472 -7.35 17.00 -10.54
CA THR A 472 -5.96 17.03 -11.00
C THR A 472 -5.81 16.16 -12.25
N LYS A 473 -5.32 16.75 -13.34
CA LYS A 473 -4.89 16.04 -14.53
C LYS A 473 -3.37 15.98 -14.56
N THR A 474 -2.82 14.80 -14.81
CA THR A 474 -1.38 14.56 -14.93
C THR A 474 -1.10 13.95 -16.31
N GLU A 475 -0.17 14.54 -17.04
CA GLU A 475 0.41 13.98 -18.26
C GLU A 475 1.90 13.81 -18.04
N ALA A 476 2.44 12.63 -18.32
CA ALA A 476 3.88 12.37 -18.22
C ALA A 476 4.40 11.65 -19.46
N LEU A 477 5.55 12.07 -19.95
CA LEU A 477 6.26 11.46 -21.07
C LEU A 477 7.68 11.14 -20.62
N SER A 478 8.17 9.93 -20.89
CA SER A 478 9.55 9.58 -20.59
C SER A 478 10.21 8.85 -21.73
N PHE A 479 11.51 9.07 -21.86
CA PHE A 479 12.40 8.24 -22.69
C PHE A 479 13.53 7.72 -21.82
N PHE A 480 13.86 6.44 -21.96
CA PHE A 480 14.92 5.83 -21.20
C PHE A 480 15.74 4.87 -22.05
N GLY A 481 16.99 4.68 -21.62
CA GLY A 481 17.86 3.71 -22.24
C GLY A 481 18.94 3.25 -21.28
N SER A 482 19.33 2.01 -21.42
CA SER A 482 20.44 1.39 -20.68
C SER A 482 21.33 0.60 -21.61
N LEU A 483 22.62 0.55 -21.28
CA LEU A 483 23.63 -0.29 -21.92
C LEU A 483 24.19 -1.26 -20.88
N MET A 484 24.39 -2.50 -21.28
CA MET A 484 25.09 -3.53 -20.53
C MET A 484 26.32 -3.92 -21.33
N TRP A 485 27.50 -3.79 -20.74
CA TRP A 485 28.77 -4.08 -21.36
C TRP A 485 29.56 -5.10 -20.54
N ASP A 486 29.68 -6.29 -21.07
CA ASP A 486 30.58 -7.33 -20.58
C ASP A 486 32.01 -6.98 -20.96
N ILE A 487 32.72 -6.25 -20.09
CA ILE A 487 34.11 -5.84 -20.29
C ILE A 487 34.99 -7.09 -20.38
N THR A 488 34.66 -8.09 -19.55
CA THR A 488 35.23 -9.44 -19.58
C THR A 488 34.11 -10.42 -19.20
N ASP A 489 34.34 -11.73 -19.34
CA ASP A 489 33.37 -12.78 -18.87
C ASP A 489 32.99 -12.66 -17.38
N GLN A 490 33.77 -11.92 -16.59
CA GLN A 490 33.56 -11.74 -15.16
C GLN A 490 33.15 -10.31 -14.77
N LEU A 491 33.33 -9.31 -15.64
CA LEU A 491 33.13 -7.90 -15.30
C LEU A 491 32.13 -7.27 -16.25
N GLU A 492 30.95 -6.93 -15.74
CA GLU A 492 29.89 -6.18 -16.43
C GLU A 492 29.84 -4.74 -15.90
N LEU A 493 29.79 -3.79 -16.80
CA LEU A 493 29.41 -2.40 -16.52
C LEU A 493 28.07 -2.14 -17.18
N SER A 494 27.05 -1.81 -16.38
CA SER A 494 25.76 -1.37 -16.89
C SER A 494 25.49 0.06 -16.47
N GLY A 495 24.78 0.80 -17.32
CA GLY A 495 24.39 2.17 -17.01
C GLY A 495 23.32 2.68 -17.95
N GLY A 496 22.54 3.63 -17.48
CA GLY A 496 21.46 4.20 -18.25
C GLY A 496 21.00 5.54 -17.72
N VAL A 497 20.05 6.10 -18.41
CA VAL A 497 19.38 7.34 -18.01
C VAL A 497 17.93 7.30 -18.46
N ARG A 498 17.06 7.86 -17.64
CA ARG A 498 15.68 8.19 -17.96
C ARG A 498 15.51 9.70 -17.90
N TRP A 499 14.91 10.26 -18.93
CA TRP A 499 14.35 11.61 -18.92
C TRP A 499 12.83 11.51 -18.82
N THR A 500 12.25 12.30 -17.92
CA THR A 500 10.80 12.38 -17.72
C THR A 500 10.40 13.85 -17.75
N ASP A 501 9.40 14.17 -18.55
CA ASP A 501 8.70 15.46 -18.58
C ASP A 501 7.28 15.25 -18.07
N GLU A 502 6.85 16.05 -17.10
CA GLU A 502 5.55 15.92 -16.45
C GLU A 502 4.85 17.25 -16.29
N ARG A 503 3.55 17.25 -16.57
CA ARG A 503 2.67 18.40 -16.36
C ARG A 503 1.47 17.99 -15.53
N LYS A 504 1.17 18.76 -14.49
CA LYS A 504 -0.03 18.63 -13.66
C LYS A 504 -0.87 19.91 -13.77
N VAL A 505 -2.18 19.74 -13.96
CA VAL A 505 -3.15 20.85 -14.00
C VAL A 505 -4.25 20.55 -13.01
N GLN A 506 -4.40 21.41 -11.99
CA GLN A 506 -5.43 21.26 -10.96
C GLN A 506 -6.43 22.40 -11.01
N THR A 507 -7.70 22.05 -10.80
CA THR A 507 -8.77 23.03 -10.52
C THR A 507 -9.36 22.77 -9.16
N ILE A 508 -9.70 23.83 -8.44
CA ILE A 508 -10.31 23.78 -7.11
C ILE A 508 -11.68 24.44 -7.17
N SER A 509 -12.71 23.71 -6.78
CA SER A 509 -14.07 24.21 -6.59
C SER A 509 -14.46 24.09 -5.12
N VAL A 510 -15.11 25.12 -4.58
CA VAL A 510 -15.67 25.11 -3.23
C VAL A 510 -17.15 25.44 -3.35
N PRO A 511 -18.00 24.43 -3.61
CA PRO A 511 -19.43 24.62 -3.81
C PRO A 511 -20.13 25.24 -2.59
N TYR A 512 -19.68 24.86 -1.38
CA TYR A 512 -20.31 25.28 -0.15
C TYR A 512 -19.30 25.57 0.97
N VAL A 513 -19.59 26.63 1.74
CA VAL A 513 -18.99 26.96 3.04
C VAL A 513 -20.12 27.44 3.94
N HIS A 514 -20.19 26.91 5.15
CA HIS A 514 -21.20 27.26 6.15
C HIS A 514 -21.11 28.76 6.49
N SER A 515 -22.24 29.45 6.61
CA SER A 515 -22.32 30.91 6.80
C SER A 515 -21.63 31.38 8.08
N PHE A 516 -21.51 30.54 9.11
CA PHE A 516 -20.71 30.83 10.30
C PHE A 516 -19.24 31.09 9.93
N PHE A 517 -18.61 30.22 9.13
CA PHE A 517 -17.22 30.36 8.71
C PHE A 517 -17.04 31.53 7.73
N ALA A 518 -17.98 31.72 6.82
CA ALA A 518 -17.99 32.89 5.92
C ALA A 518 -18.02 34.24 6.67
N GLY A 519 -18.54 34.24 7.89
CA GLY A 519 -18.57 35.43 8.76
C GLY A 519 -17.22 35.88 9.34
N PHE A 520 -16.15 35.01 9.23
CA PHE A 520 -14.82 35.35 9.75
C PHE A 520 -13.96 36.23 8.80
N GLY A 521 -14.58 37.03 7.96
CA GLY A 521 -13.96 38.19 7.31
C GLY A 521 -12.70 37.88 6.49
N GLY A 522 -12.77 36.92 5.54
CA GLY A 522 -11.64 36.56 4.64
C GLY A 522 -10.76 35.41 5.13
N ALA A 523 -11.04 34.87 6.32
CA ALA A 523 -10.36 33.66 6.80
C ALA A 523 -10.84 32.37 6.10
N PHE A 524 -12.06 32.41 5.54
CA PHE A 524 -12.63 31.32 4.77
C PHE A 524 -13.10 31.82 3.39
N LEU A 525 -13.10 30.92 2.41
CA LEU A 525 -13.69 31.17 1.10
C LEU A 525 -15.20 31.32 1.18
N SER A 526 -15.76 31.99 0.19
CA SER A 526 -17.21 32.00 -0.01
C SER A 526 -17.66 30.81 -0.84
N SER A 527 -18.89 30.32 -0.59
CA SER A 527 -19.54 29.32 -1.42
C SER A 527 -19.55 29.70 -2.91
N GLY A 528 -19.32 28.75 -3.81
CA GLY A 528 -19.27 28.94 -5.25
C GLY A 528 -17.91 29.39 -5.79
N PHE A 529 -16.85 29.31 -5.01
CA PHE A 529 -15.48 29.61 -5.47
C PHE A 529 -15.00 28.61 -6.52
N PHE A 530 -14.23 29.12 -7.51
CA PHE A 530 -13.54 28.34 -8.52
C PHE A 530 -12.18 28.97 -8.84
N SER A 531 -11.09 28.20 -8.72
CA SER A 531 -9.72 28.72 -8.88
C SER A 531 -9.31 29.03 -10.31
N GLY A 532 -9.94 28.37 -11.29
CA GLY A 532 -9.34 28.21 -12.62
C GLY A 532 -8.20 27.16 -12.57
N PRO A 533 -7.48 26.96 -13.69
CA PRO A 533 -6.37 26.02 -13.75
C PRO A 533 -5.14 26.55 -13.01
N ILE A 534 -4.58 25.71 -12.15
CA ILE A 534 -3.28 25.89 -11.48
C ILE A 534 -2.35 24.86 -12.13
N GLU A 535 -1.16 25.27 -12.54
CA GLU A 535 -0.25 24.43 -13.31
C GLU A 535 1.06 24.19 -12.55
N PHE A 536 1.53 22.96 -12.59
CA PHE A 536 2.87 22.52 -12.21
C PHE A 536 3.47 21.77 -13.40
N ALA A 537 4.73 22.04 -13.70
CA ALA A 537 5.48 21.31 -14.73
C ALA A 537 6.92 21.17 -14.27
N ASP A 538 7.51 20.00 -14.51
CA ASP A 538 8.89 19.69 -14.15
C ASP A 538 9.46 18.63 -15.08
N ASP A 539 10.78 18.65 -15.28
CA ASP A 539 11.49 17.59 -15.98
C ASP A 539 12.70 17.10 -15.18
N ASN A 540 12.99 15.82 -15.27
CA ASN A 540 14.06 15.19 -14.50
C ASN A 540 14.87 14.19 -15.33
N PHE A 541 16.19 14.14 -15.03
CA PHE A 541 17.10 13.10 -15.52
C PHE A 541 17.49 12.18 -14.37
N SER A 542 17.23 10.89 -14.51
CA SER A 542 17.57 9.86 -13.51
C SER A 542 18.65 8.92 -14.06
N PRO A 543 19.95 9.26 -13.92
CA PRO A 543 21.05 8.37 -14.29
C PRO A 543 21.28 7.27 -13.25
N GLU A 544 21.75 6.11 -13.75
CA GLU A 544 22.19 4.97 -12.96
C GLU A 544 23.42 4.32 -13.59
N VAL A 545 24.38 3.88 -12.77
CA VAL A 545 25.54 3.10 -13.18
C VAL A 545 25.78 1.99 -12.19
N THR A 546 25.98 0.77 -12.67
CA THR A 546 26.24 -0.42 -11.86
C THR A 546 27.44 -1.19 -12.43
N LEU A 547 28.38 -1.54 -11.57
CA LEU A 547 29.49 -2.43 -11.86
C LEU A 547 29.23 -3.76 -11.17
N ARG A 548 29.22 -4.86 -11.92
CA ARG A 548 29.09 -6.23 -11.42
C ARG A 548 30.36 -7.02 -11.71
N TYR A 549 30.86 -7.69 -10.67
CA TYR A 549 31.99 -8.62 -10.80
C TYR A 549 31.56 -10.03 -10.39
N LYS A 550 31.49 -10.92 -11.36
CA LYS A 550 31.22 -12.37 -11.19
C LYS A 550 32.53 -13.05 -10.85
N ALA A 551 32.87 -13.16 -9.57
CA ALA A 551 34.13 -13.79 -9.13
C ALA A 551 34.18 -15.28 -9.50
N ASN A 552 33.05 -15.96 -9.45
CA ASN A 552 32.78 -17.32 -9.94
C ASN A 552 31.24 -17.50 -10.05
N ASP A 553 30.77 -18.70 -10.37
CA ASP A 553 29.33 -19.00 -10.56
C ASP A 553 28.50 -18.88 -9.27
N ASP A 554 29.15 -18.85 -8.12
CA ASP A 554 28.51 -18.83 -6.80
C ASP A 554 28.77 -17.50 -6.05
N LEU A 555 29.48 -16.53 -6.64
CA LEU A 555 29.78 -15.24 -5.99
C LEU A 555 29.73 -14.09 -6.97
N ASN A 556 28.76 -13.21 -6.81
CA ASN A 556 28.61 -11.93 -7.46
C ASN A 556 28.85 -10.78 -6.49
N ILE A 557 29.65 -9.80 -6.87
CA ILE A 557 29.89 -8.55 -6.14
C ILE A 557 29.43 -7.41 -7.03
N PHE A 558 28.74 -6.44 -6.47
CA PHE A 558 28.27 -5.29 -7.23
C PHE A 558 28.44 -3.98 -6.46
N ALA A 559 28.55 -2.90 -7.22
CA ALA A 559 28.48 -1.55 -6.71
C ALA A 559 27.63 -0.70 -7.67
N SER A 560 26.72 0.08 -7.14
CA SER A 560 25.83 0.93 -7.93
C SER A 560 25.81 2.36 -7.43
N PHE A 561 25.68 3.30 -8.37
CA PHE A 561 25.30 4.68 -8.12
C PHE A 561 23.95 4.92 -8.78
N LYS A 562 22.99 5.46 -8.03
CA LYS A 562 21.61 5.62 -8.46
C LYS A 562 21.09 6.99 -8.09
N THR A 563 20.22 7.51 -8.94
CA THR A 563 19.39 8.66 -8.63
C THR A 563 17.93 8.33 -8.82
N GLY A 564 17.07 9.11 -8.20
CA GLY A 564 15.64 9.01 -8.36
C GLY A 564 14.96 10.32 -8.04
N PHE A 565 13.71 10.45 -8.46
CA PHE A 565 12.90 11.60 -8.10
C PHE A 565 11.46 11.18 -7.85
N LYS A 566 10.77 11.96 -7.03
CA LYS A 566 9.34 11.95 -6.84
C LYS A 566 8.79 13.30 -7.27
N SER A 567 7.86 13.28 -8.21
CA SER A 567 7.35 14.50 -8.82
C SER A 567 6.70 15.42 -7.79
N GLY A 568 6.93 16.71 -7.92
CA GLY A 568 6.19 17.74 -7.23
C GLY A 568 4.72 17.81 -7.65
N GLY A 569 4.01 18.80 -7.19
CA GLY A 569 2.59 18.90 -7.52
C GLY A 569 1.88 20.09 -6.91
N ILE A 570 0.57 19.96 -6.82
CA ILE A 570 -0.32 20.98 -6.30
C ILE A 570 -1.11 20.35 -5.15
N ASP A 571 -1.02 20.97 -3.99
CA ASP A 571 -1.65 20.46 -2.76
C ASP A 571 -3.17 20.37 -2.92
N ASN A 572 -3.73 19.17 -2.67
CA ASN A 572 -5.18 18.94 -2.67
C ASN A 572 -5.75 18.80 -1.24
N SER A 573 -4.90 18.85 -0.22
CA SER A 573 -5.31 18.83 1.17
C SER A 573 -5.76 20.20 1.69
N ALA A 574 -5.41 21.28 0.98
CA ALA A 574 -5.75 22.65 1.36
C ALA A 574 -7.25 22.80 1.66
N LEU A 575 -7.55 23.28 2.88
CA LEU A 575 -8.92 23.54 3.32
C LEU A 575 -9.45 24.86 2.73
N PRO A 576 -10.77 25.10 2.67
CA PRO A 576 -11.36 26.36 2.22
C PRO A 576 -11.12 27.53 3.21
N SER A 577 -9.96 27.58 3.84
CA SER A 577 -9.54 28.50 4.88
C SER A 577 -8.30 29.28 4.47
N ASN A 578 -7.75 30.03 5.36
CA ASN A 578 -6.66 31.00 5.25
C ASN A 578 -5.77 30.94 3.98
N SER A 579 -5.00 29.89 3.75
CA SER A 579 -4.05 29.83 2.62
C SER A 579 -4.77 29.85 1.29
N LEU A 580 -5.81 29.02 1.13
CA LEU A 580 -6.60 29.01 -0.09
C LEU A 580 -7.39 30.30 -0.28
N SER A 581 -7.90 30.90 0.83
CA SER A 581 -8.59 32.19 0.80
C SER A 581 -7.65 33.33 0.40
N GLN A 582 -6.41 33.34 0.90
CA GLN A 582 -5.38 34.33 0.54
C GLN A 582 -4.95 34.15 -0.92
N ALA A 583 -4.71 32.92 -1.37
CA ALA A 583 -4.41 32.61 -2.76
C ALA A 583 -5.53 33.08 -3.70
N ALA A 584 -6.79 32.83 -3.33
CA ALA A 584 -7.96 33.30 -4.08
C ALA A 584 -8.06 34.83 -4.14
N ALA A 585 -7.78 35.50 -3.04
CA ALA A 585 -7.82 36.98 -2.96
C ALA A 585 -6.72 37.65 -3.79
N SER A 586 -5.54 37.04 -3.86
CA SER A 586 -4.39 37.56 -4.64
C SER A 586 -4.43 37.09 -6.10
N GLY A 587 -5.10 35.98 -6.40
CA GLY A 587 -5.01 35.28 -7.68
C GLY A 587 -3.68 34.54 -7.87
N ASP A 588 -2.86 34.41 -6.81
CA ASP A 588 -1.59 33.68 -6.82
C ASP A 588 -1.72 32.41 -5.98
N PHE A 589 -1.66 31.25 -6.65
CA PHE A 589 -1.76 29.91 -6.06
C PHE A 589 -0.40 29.24 -5.88
N SER A 590 0.71 29.95 -6.00
CA SER A 590 2.06 29.39 -5.86
C SER A 590 2.29 28.74 -4.49
N SER A 591 1.61 29.19 -3.44
CA SER A 591 1.68 28.61 -2.11
C SER A 591 1.08 27.21 -1.97
N LEU A 592 0.38 26.72 -2.98
CA LEU A 592 -0.14 25.35 -3.07
C LEU A 592 0.79 24.45 -3.88
N ILE A 593 1.83 24.99 -4.51
CA ILE A 593 2.76 24.24 -5.34
C ILE A 593 3.95 23.79 -4.48
N PHE A 594 4.27 22.51 -4.54
CA PHE A 594 5.45 21.94 -3.91
C PHE A 594 6.37 21.32 -4.98
N ALA A 595 7.68 21.41 -4.76
CA ALA A 595 8.70 20.96 -5.68
C ALA A 595 8.86 19.43 -5.68
N SER A 596 9.56 18.91 -6.69
CA SER A 596 9.97 17.52 -6.74
C SER A 596 10.99 17.19 -5.65
N GLU A 597 10.95 15.97 -5.15
CA GLU A 597 11.89 15.38 -4.21
C GLU A 597 12.92 14.57 -4.99
N GLU A 598 14.20 14.68 -4.63
CA GLU A 598 15.28 13.95 -5.28
C GLU A 598 15.98 12.98 -4.33
N ALA A 599 16.48 11.88 -4.88
CA ALA A 599 17.30 10.90 -4.19
C ALA A 599 18.60 10.66 -4.94
N ILE A 600 19.73 10.63 -4.21
CA ILE A 600 21.05 10.35 -4.78
C ILE A 600 21.86 9.48 -3.81
N GLY A 601 22.57 8.48 -4.34
CA GLY A 601 23.42 7.65 -3.51
C GLY A 601 23.91 6.40 -4.19
N GLY A 602 24.22 5.38 -3.41
CA GLY A 602 24.74 4.14 -3.94
C GLY A 602 24.74 2.98 -2.98
N GLU A 603 25.01 1.83 -3.54
CA GLU A 603 25.07 0.55 -2.82
C GLU A 603 26.32 -0.21 -3.20
N ILE A 604 26.83 -1.01 -2.28
CA ILE A 604 27.82 -2.05 -2.52
C ILE A 604 27.35 -3.33 -1.86
N GLY A 605 27.36 -4.42 -2.60
CA GLY A 605 26.87 -5.69 -2.07
C GLY A 605 27.51 -6.90 -2.70
N PHE A 606 27.18 -8.05 -2.14
CA PHE A 606 27.50 -9.34 -2.74
C PHE A 606 26.31 -10.29 -2.61
N LYS A 607 26.22 -11.23 -3.56
CA LYS A 607 25.30 -12.37 -3.55
C LYS A 607 26.11 -13.64 -3.70
N SER A 608 25.92 -14.60 -2.78
CA SER A 608 26.76 -15.78 -2.73
C SER A 608 25.98 -17.04 -2.39
N GLN A 609 26.46 -18.15 -2.94
CA GLN A 609 25.95 -19.49 -2.70
C GLN A 609 27.11 -20.39 -2.25
N TRP A 610 26.86 -21.22 -1.24
CA TRP A 610 27.85 -22.09 -0.60
C TRP A 610 27.29 -23.50 -0.41
N ALA A 611 28.17 -24.46 -0.08
CA ALA A 611 27.78 -25.82 0.23
C ALA A 611 26.90 -26.48 -0.86
N ASN A 612 27.36 -26.43 -2.11
CA ASN A 612 26.61 -26.90 -3.29
C ASN A 612 25.26 -26.18 -3.48
N ARG A 613 25.23 -24.86 -3.15
CA ARG A 613 24.04 -23.97 -3.20
C ARG A 613 22.99 -24.23 -2.14
N ASP A 614 23.31 -25.06 -1.11
CA ASP A 614 22.42 -25.26 0.03
C ASP A 614 22.39 -24.06 0.97
N PHE A 615 23.42 -23.23 1.00
CA PHE A 615 23.47 -22.01 1.79
C PHE A 615 23.65 -20.79 0.89
N THR A 616 22.73 -19.84 1.01
CA THR A 616 22.77 -18.56 0.32
C THR A 616 22.99 -17.47 1.35
N LEU A 617 23.88 -16.52 1.06
CA LEU A 617 24.13 -15.33 1.84
C LEU A 617 24.31 -14.13 0.92
N ASN A 618 23.42 -13.14 1.08
CA ASN A 618 23.47 -11.87 0.38
C ASN A 618 23.62 -10.74 1.38
N ALA A 619 24.44 -9.75 1.09
CA ALA A 619 24.58 -8.57 1.93
C ALA A 619 24.79 -7.32 1.07
N THR A 620 24.18 -6.20 1.49
CA THR A 620 24.29 -4.91 0.79
C THR A 620 24.43 -3.80 1.82
N ALA A 621 25.44 -2.95 1.66
CA ALA A 621 25.56 -1.69 2.39
C ALA A 621 25.12 -0.56 1.46
N PHE A 622 24.39 0.43 1.99
CA PHE A 622 23.82 1.52 1.22
C PHE A 622 24.00 2.86 1.90
N TYR A 623 24.00 3.93 1.10
CA TYR A 623 23.99 5.31 1.53
C TYR A 623 23.22 6.16 0.51
N TYR A 624 22.14 6.82 0.94
CA TYR A 624 21.31 7.69 0.12
C TYR A 624 21.01 9.00 0.85
N VAL A 625 20.96 10.07 0.08
CA VAL A 625 20.53 11.41 0.51
C VAL A 625 19.26 11.76 -0.27
N PHE A 626 18.25 12.17 0.45
CA PHE A 626 16.97 12.65 -0.08
C PHE A 626 16.89 14.15 0.19
N THR A 627 16.72 14.95 -0.85
CA THR A 627 16.59 16.40 -0.76
C THR A 627 15.19 16.83 -1.15
N ASP A 628 14.76 17.97 -0.62
CA ASP A 628 13.41 18.49 -0.85
C ASP A 628 12.29 17.49 -0.52
N LEU A 629 12.48 16.70 0.55
CA LEU A 629 11.54 15.66 0.97
C LEU A 629 10.13 16.26 1.13
N GLN A 630 9.15 15.68 0.45
CA GLN A 630 7.78 16.14 0.51
C GLN A 630 7.12 15.67 1.80
N VAL A 631 6.84 16.60 2.69
CA VAL A 631 6.16 16.35 3.96
C VAL A 631 4.85 17.12 4.02
N GLN A 632 3.84 16.50 4.62
CA GLN A 632 2.58 17.15 4.90
C GLN A 632 2.50 17.48 6.39
N ASN A 633 2.00 18.65 6.70
CA ASN A 633 1.79 19.09 8.06
C ASN A 633 0.43 19.77 8.23
N PHE A 634 -0.06 19.80 9.46
CA PHE A 634 -1.25 20.53 9.84
C PHE A 634 -0.90 21.72 10.73
N ASN A 635 -1.19 22.92 10.29
CA ASN A 635 -1.03 24.14 11.07
C ASN A 635 -2.34 24.48 11.81
N ALA A 636 -2.38 24.24 13.12
CA ALA A 636 -3.56 24.45 13.94
C ALA A 636 -3.94 25.95 14.10
N VAL A 637 -2.98 26.86 13.92
CA VAL A 637 -3.24 28.32 14.02
C VAL A 637 -4.02 28.80 12.81
N THR A 638 -3.66 28.33 11.63
CA THR A 638 -4.32 28.71 10.37
C THR A 638 -5.42 27.72 9.97
N VAL A 639 -5.59 26.63 10.69
CA VAL A 639 -6.50 25.53 10.37
C VAL A 639 -6.27 25.08 8.92
N GLN A 640 -5.04 24.67 8.64
CA GLN A 640 -4.61 24.37 7.27
C GLN A 640 -3.71 23.16 7.21
N PHE A 641 -4.04 22.21 6.36
CA PHE A 641 -3.08 21.26 5.85
C PHE A 641 -2.23 21.94 4.77
N ALA A 642 -0.96 21.69 4.79
CA ALA A 642 -0.03 22.18 3.77
C ALA A 642 1.04 21.15 3.48
N THR A 643 1.38 21.02 2.21
CA THR A 643 2.55 20.30 1.74
C THR A 643 3.71 21.26 1.61
N SER A 644 4.85 20.87 2.15
CA SER A 644 6.10 21.61 2.01
C SER A 644 7.25 20.67 1.68
N ASN A 645 8.32 21.21 1.10
CA ASN A 645 9.56 20.48 0.91
C ASN A 645 10.41 20.63 2.16
N ALA A 646 10.69 19.51 2.82
CA ALA A 646 11.64 19.45 3.93
C ALA A 646 13.08 19.55 3.40
N GLY A 647 14.03 19.86 4.26
CA GLY A 647 15.43 19.96 3.91
C GLY A 647 15.99 18.61 3.39
N GLU A 648 16.83 17.95 4.18
CA GLU A 648 17.55 16.75 3.78
C GLU A 648 17.30 15.60 4.76
N LEU A 649 17.05 14.39 4.23
CA LEU A 649 17.05 13.15 4.97
C LEU A 649 18.16 12.25 4.44
N THR A 650 19.05 11.79 5.31
CA THR A 650 20.08 10.81 4.97
C THR A 650 19.69 9.44 5.48
N THR A 651 19.76 8.42 4.63
CA THR A 651 19.57 7.02 5.01
C THR A 651 20.80 6.20 4.68
N LYS A 652 21.27 5.41 5.64
CA LYS A 652 22.41 4.50 5.46
C LYS A 652 22.21 3.25 6.29
N GLY A 653 22.80 2.15 5.82
CA GLY A 653 22.64 0.90 6.56
C GLY A 653 23.18 -0.32 5.86
N VAL A 654 22.81 -1.48 6.38
CA VAL A 654 23.21 -2.79 5.85
C VAL A 654 22.01 -3.73 5.89
N ASP A 655 21.73 -4.38 4.76
CA ASP A 655 20.75 -5.46 4.65
C ASP A 655 21.48 -6.79 4.46
N ILE A 656 21.08 -7.83 5.21
CA ILE A 656 21.63 -9.19 5.13
C ILE A 656 20.47 -10.15 4.96
N GLU A 657 20.55 -11.03 3.95
CA GLU A 657 19.59 -12.08 3.69
C GLU A 657 20.28 -13.43 3.59
N SER A 658 19.74 -14.44 4.25
CA SER A 658 20.31 -15.79 4.21
C SER A 658 19.24 -16.86 4.13
N ARG A 659 19.56 -17.94 3.45
CA ARG A 659 18.74 -19.15 3.39
C ARG A 659 19.66 -20.38 3.47
N TRP A 660 19.27 -21.37 4.25
CA TRP A 660 19.99 -22.59 4.41
C TRP A 660 19.08 -23.82 4.32
N ARG A 661 19.30 -24.65 3.30
CA ARG A 661 18.79 -26.01 3.26
C ARG A 661 19.66 -26.85 4.17
N THR A 662 19.12 -27.26 5.30
CA THR A 662 19.91 -27.98 6.29
C THR A 662 20.18 -29.43 5.87
N PRO A 663 21.15 -30.14 6.49
CA PRO A 663 21.33 -31.56 6.26
C PRO A 663 20.17 -32.45 6.78
N VAL A 664 19.18 -31.87 7.46
CA VAL A 664 17.96 -32.59 7.87
C VAL A 664 16.97 -32.51 6.69
N ASP A 665 16.57 -33.67 6.21
CA ASP A 665 15.66 -33.77 5.08
C ASP A 665 14.40 -32.91 5.29
N GLY A 666 14.07 -32.10 4.28
CA GLY A 666 12.90 -31.22 4.28
C GLY A 666 13.00 -29.99 5.17
N LEU A 667 14.08 -29.77 5.94
CA LEU A 667 14.22 -28.61 6.81
C LEU A 667 15.04 -27.49 6.15
N SER A 668 14.43 -26.31 6.02
CA SER A 668 15.11 -25.08 5.59
C SER A 668 14.98 -23.98 6.65
N LEU A 669 16.03 -23.19 6.78
CA LEU A 669 16.08 -22.02 7.64
C LEU A 669 16.29 -20.78 6.77
N SER A 670 15.68 -19.66 7.13
CA SER A 670 15.96 -18.35 6.54
C SER A 670 16.08 -17.28 7.60
N ALA A 671 16.91 -16.28 7.34
CA ALA A 671 17.05 -15.13 8.23
C ALA A 671 17.32 -13.87 7.40
N ASN A 672 16.65 -12.78 7.76
CA ASN A 672 16.87 -11.44 7.22
C ASN A 672 17.17 -10.50 8.38
N LEU A 673 18.16 -9.62 8.21
CA LEU A 673 18.54 -8.62 9.18
C LEU A 673 18.85 -7.31 8.48
N SER A 674 18.29 -6.21 9.00
CA SER A 674 18.58 -4.86 8.54
C SER A 674 19.03 -3.99 9.70
N TYR A 675 20.09 -3.23 9.44
CA TYR A 675 20.50 -2.07 10.23
C TYR A 675 20.23 -0.80 9.43
N LEU A 676 19.55 0.17 10.01
CA LEU A 676 19.12 1.40 9.35
C LEU A 676 19.39 2.61 10.25
N ASP A 677 20.13 3.58 9.73
CA ASP A 677 20.27 4.92 10.31
C ASP A 677 19.66 5.93 9.30
N ALA A 678 18.48 6.44 9.64
CA ALA A 678 17.72 7.40 8.84
C ALA A 678 17.49 8.67 9.68
N GLN A 679 18.08 9.81 9.28
CA GLN A 679 18.06 11.06 10.05
C GLN A 679 17.88 12.27 9.14
N TYR A 680 17.12 13.25 9.63
CA TYR A 680 17.09 14.60 9.06
C TYR A 680 18.43 15.28 9.31
N THR A 681 19.06 15.78 8.25
CA THR A 681 20.42 16.34 8.29
C THR A 681 20.46 17.84 8.00
N ASP A 682 19.31 18.46 7.76
CA ASP A 682 19.18 19.92 7.61
C ASP A 682 18.04 20.46 8.48
N THR A 683 18.05 21.76 8.73
CA THR A 683 17.02 22.46 9.51
C THR A 683 15.70 22.47 8.75
N PHE A 684 14.68 21.92 9.36
CA PHE A 684 13.31 21.97 8.88
C PHE A 684 12.33 22.19 10.03
N ILE A 685 11.70 23.37 10.01
CA ILE A 685 10.75 23.78 11.04
C ILE A 685 9.34 23.34 10.64
N GLN A 686 8.78 22.41 11.37
CA GLN A 686 7.44 21.88 11.12
C GLN A 686 6.44 22.37 12.18
N PRO A 687 5.17 22.70 11.80
CA PRO A 687 4.10 22.99 12.75
C PRO A 687 3.77 21.77 13.62
N LEU A 688 3.51 22.00 14.90
CA LEU A 688 3.03 21.03 15.85
C LEU A 688 1.95 21.67 16.73
N GLY A 689 0.69 21.39 16.47
CA GLY A 689 -0.40 22.09 17.11
C GLY A 689 -0.26 23.61 16.90
N ILE A 690 -0.17 24.38 17.99
CA ILE A 690 0.09 25.83 17.96
C ILE A 690 1.58 26.18 18.18
N SER A 691 2.48 25.20 18.20
CA SER A 691 3.93 25.35 18.32
C SER A 691 4.64 24.91 17.03
N THR A 692 5.97 24.84 17.08
CA THR A 692 6.81 24.33 15.98
C THR A 692 7.91 23.45 16.53
N VAL A 693 8.41 22.54 15.70
CA VAL A 693 9.54 21.66 16.00
C VAL A 693 10.56 21.70 14.86
N ASP A 694 11.86 21.72 15.21
CA ASP A 694 12.94 21.54 14.24
C ASP A 694 13.26 20.06 14.14
N LEU A 695 13.21 19.51 12.92
CA LEU A 695 13.48 18.09 12.66
C LEU A 695 14.97 17.77 12.54
N ASN A 696 15.86 18.77 12.46
CA ASN A 696 17.31 18.54 12.32
C ASN A 696 17.85 17.64 13.44
N GLY A 697 18.54 16.58 13.05
CA GLY A 697 19.08 15.56 13.95
C GLY A 697 18.03 14.53 14.46
N ARG A 698 16.76 14.65 14.08
CA ARG A 698 15.73 13.66 14.42
C ARG A 698 15.78 12.48 13.48
N ARG A 699 15.36 11.33 13.98
CA ARG A 699 15.17 10.12 13.14
C ARG A 699 13.95 10.31 12.24
N GLY A 700 14.01 9.71 11.05
CA GLY A 700 12.84 9.54 10.19
C GLY A 700 11.77 8.68 10.86
N SER A 701 10.50 8.95 10.57
CA SER A 701 9.39 8.13 11.05
C SER A 701 9.42 6.74 10.40
N GLN A 702 8.86 5.74 11.11
CA GLN A 702 8.75 4.36 10.62
C GLN A 702 10.10 3.73 10.23
N ALA A 703 11.21 4.15 10.86
CA ALA A 703 12.58 3.77 10.59
C ALA A 703 13.22 3.03 11.78
N PRO A 704 12.92 1.74 11.99
CA PRO A 704 13.58 0.97 13.04
C PRO A 704 15.08 0.89 12.78
N GLU A 705 15.91 1.04 13.81
CA GLU A 705 17.36 0.92 13.66
C GLU A 705 17.77 -0.52 13.39
N TRP A 706 17.13 -1.46 14.08
CA TRP A 706 17.31 -2.89 13.87
C TRP A 706 15.96 -3.56 13.61
N ALA A 707 15.87 -4.26 12.50
CA ALA A 707 14.73 -5.10 12.19
C ALA A 707 15.20 -6.41 11.53
N GLY A 708 14.51 -7.50 11.79
CA GLY A 708 14.90 -8.77 11.19
C GLY A 708 13.89 -9.87 11.46
N ASN A 709 14.04 -10.97 10.73
CA ASN A 709 13.24 -12.15 10.98
C ASN A 709 14.06 -13.43 10.81
N ILE A 710 13.65 -14.47 11.50
CA ILE A 710 14.16 -15.84 11.35
C ILE A 710 12.97 -16.75 11.12
N ALA A 711 13.04 -17.59 10.10
CA ALA A 711 12.02 -18.57 9.81
C ALA A 711 12.60 -19.98 9.63
N ALA A 712 11.79 -20.98 10.00
CA ALA A 712 12.07 -22.39 9.82
C ALA A 712 10.91 -23.07 9.14
N ASP A 713 11.17 -23.78 8.06
CA ASP A 713 10.21 -24.57 7.30
C ASP A 713 10.65 -26.02 7.26
N TRP A 714 9.78 -26.93 7.68
CA TRP A 714 10.08 -28.36 7.73
C TRP A 714 8.96 -29.19 7.11
N THR A 715 9.25 -29.81 5.97
CA THR A 715 8.38 -30.79 5.33
C THR A 715 8.82 -32.19 5.77
N ILE A 716 7.91 -32.94 6.39
CA ILE A 716 8.15 -34.27 6.95
C ILE A 716 7.34 -35.27 6.15
N PRO A 717 7.94 -36.03 5.22
CA PRO A 717 7.21 -37.06 4.51
C PRO A 717 6.86 -38.23 5.45
N ILE A 718 5.60 -38.63 5.47
CA ILE A 718 5.11 -39.76 6.27
C ILE A 718 5.03 -41.02 5.37
N ASN A 719 4.50 -40.86 4.16
CA ASN A 719 4.45 -41.87 3.11
C ASN A 719 4.13 -41.22 1.76
N ASP A 720 4.04 -41.98 0.67
CA ASP A 720 3.82 -41.46 -0.69
C ASP A 720 2.52 -40.66 -0.88
N SER A 721 1.62 -40.65 0.09
CA SER A 721 0.32 -39.98 0.00
C SER A 721 0.09 -38.96 1.13
N LEU A 722 1.05 -38.81 2.04
CA LEU A 722 0.88 -38.00 3.26
C LEU A 722 2.19 -37.40 3.70
N GLU A 723 2.18 -36.08 3.92
CA GLU A 723 3.25 -35.30 4.55
C GLU A 723 2.71 -34.38 5.63
N ILE A 724 3.56 -34.00 6.56
CA ILE A 724 3.32 -32.93 7.55
C ILE A 724 4.23 -31.78 7.20
N PHE A 725 3.69 -30.60 7.23
CA PHE A 725 4.43 -29.37 7.06
C PHE A 725 4.35 -28.54 8.35
N LEU A 726 5.50 -28.15 8.85
CA LEU A 726 5.65 -27.28 10.02
C LEU A 726 6.38 -26.02 9.59
N SER A 727 5.88 -24.85 9.93
CA SER A 727 6.66 -23.63 9.78
C SER A 727 6.49 -22.69 10.95
N GLY A 728 7.50 -21.87 11.19
CA GLY A 728 7.48 -20.81 12.17
C GLY A 728 8.32 -19.63 11.72
N ASN A 729 7.90 -18.44 12.10
CA ASN A 729 8.60 -17.18 11.87
C ASN A 729 8.64 -16.38 13.16
N ALA A 730 9.78 -15.77 13.44
CA ALA A 730 9.94 -14.78 14.51
C ALA A 730 10.52 -13.51 13.89
N ALA A 731 9.75 -12.43 13.90
CA ALA A 731 10.16 -11.13 13.39
C ALA A 731 10.37 -10.16 14.56
N TYR A 732 11.49 -9.45 14.53
CA TYR A 732 11.88 -8.46 15.52
C TYR A 732 11.92 -7.06 14.89
N ASN A 733 11.43 -6.09 15.64
CA ASN A 733 11.57 -4.66 15.35
C ASN A 733 11.98 -3.96 16.64
N ASP A 734 13.04 -3.16 16.63
CA ASP A 734 13.54 -2.47 17.83
C ASP A 734 12.76 -1.20 18.19
N GLY A 735 11.68 -0.95 17.45
CA GLY A 735 10.84 0.21 17.62
C GLY A 735 11.20 1.36 16.69
N TYR A 736 10.29 2.31 16.57
CA TYR A 736 10.44 3.47 15.67
C TYR A 736 9.66 4.68 16.19
N ILE A 737 10.05 5.86 15.73
CA ILE A 737 9.26 7.06 15.91
C ILE A 737 8.03 6.93 15.03
N THR A 738 6.86 7.19 15.57
CA THR A 738 5.59 7.03 14.86
C THR A 738 5.28 8.24 13.96
N ASP A 739 5.73 9.42 14.37
CA ASP A 739 5.62 10.67 13.61
C ASP A 739 6.81 11.57 13.96
N GLU A 740 7.47 12.14 12.97
CA GLU A 740 8.63 13.00 13.11
C GLU A 740 8.33 14.35 13.78
N ALA A 741 7.07 14.81 13.72
CA ALA A 741 6.64 16.09 14.29
C ALA A 741 6.23 16.01 15.77
N THR A 742 6.17 14.84 16.38
CA THR A 742 5.80 14.72 17.81
C THR A 742 6.86 15.34 18.71
N LEU A 743 6.43 16.02 19.78
CA LEU A 743 7.34 16.68 20.74
C LEU A 743 8.14 15.67 21.56
N ASN A 744 7.54 14.56 21.90
CA ASN A 744 8.15 13.57 22.74
C ASN A 744 8.58 12.37 21.91
N ASP A 745 9.51 11.63 22.43
CA ASP A 745 9.97 10.37 21.92
C ASP A 745 8.86 9.31 22.01
N TYR A 746 7.67 9.62 21.46
CA TYR A 746 6.64 8.62 21.22
C TYR A 746 7.16 7.63 20.20
N VAL A 747 7.93 6.73 20.71
CA VAL A 747 8.53 5.64 19.98
C VAL A 747 7.59 4.45 20.14
N GLN A 748 7.21 3.83 19.05
CA GLN A 748 6.70 2.47 19.12
C GLN A 748 7.79 1.63 19.83
N PRO A 749 7.52 1.02 20.99
CA PRO A 749 8.51 0.17 21.65
C PRO A 749 8.94 -1.01 20.79
N SER A 750 10.08 -1.59 21.08
CA SER A 750 10.52 -2.83 20.44
C SER A 750 9.52 -3.96 20.64
N PHE A 751 9.30 -4.76 19.60
CA PHE A 751 8.35 -5.86 19.65
C PHE A 751 8.81 -7.08 18.84
N TRP A 752 8.18 -8.21 19.14
CA TRP A 752 8.32 -9.47 18.41
C TRP A 752 6.98 -9.92 17.85
N LEU A 753 6.99 -10.39 16.62
CA LEU A 753 5.84 -11.08 16.01
C LEU A 753 6.24 -12.54 15.79
N PHE A 754 5.35 -13.45 16.19
CA PHE A 754 5.55 -14.88 16.01
C PHE A 754 4.40 -15.44 15.16
N ASP A 755 4.77 -16.11 14.06
CA ASP A 755 3.82 -16.81 13.21
C ASP A 755 4.13 -18.31 13.21
N ALA A 756 3.11 -19.14 13.07
CA ALA A 756 3.28 -20.58 12.98
C ALA A 756 2.23 -21.20 12.03
N ASN A 757 2.62 -22.29 11.37
CA ASN A 757 1.72 -23.10 10.56
C ASN A 757 1.99 -24.60 10.80
N VAL A 758 0.94 -25.34 11.01
CA VAL A 758 0.94 -26.81 11.05
C VAL A 758 -0.03 -27.32 10.00
N SER A 759 0.47 -28.04 9.01
CA SER A 759 -0.35 -28.57 7.94
C SER A 759 -0.14 -30.06 7.76
N ILE A 760 -1.15 -30.72 7.24
CA ILE A 760 -1.10 -32.10 6.79
C ILE A 760 -1.71 -32.16 5.37
N GLY A 761 -1.07 -32.88 4.47
CA GLY A 761 -1.53 -32.89 3.09
C GLY A 761 -0.92 -33.99 2.22
N HIS A 762 -1.32 -33.99 0.97
CA HIS A 762 -0.75 -34.87 -0.05
C HIS A 762 0.56 -34.23 -0.59
N PRO A 763 1.65 -34.98 -0.75
CA PRO A 763 2.92 -34.43 -1.27
C PRO A 763 2.78 -33.69 -2.60
N ASP A 764 1.92 -34.15 -3.52
CA ASP A 764 1.66 -33.46 -4.79
C ASP A 764 0.76 -32.21 -4.65
N GLY A 765 0.41 -31.79 -3.44
CA GLY A 765 -0.46 -30.64 -3.20
C GLY A 765 -1.94 -30.85 -3.56
N LYS A 766 -2.38 -32.11 -3.84
CA LYS A 766 -3.78 -32.41 -4.22
C LYS A 766 -4.80 -31.96 -3.18
N TRP A 767 -4.43 -32.05 -1.91
CA TRP A 767 -5.19 -31.49 -0.80
C TRP A 767 -4.26 -31.15 0.36
N LYS A 768 -4.63 -30.13 1.12
CA LYS A 768 -3.92 -29.75 2.35
C LYS A 768 -4.93 -29.21 3.36
N LEU A 769 -4.74 -29.55 4.64
CA LEU A 769 -5.43 -29.00 5.79
C LEU A 769 -4.39 -28.30 6.67
N SER A 770 -4.63 -27.05 7.00
CA SER A 770 -3.69 -26.22 7.75
C SER A 770 -4.35 -25.55 8.96
N LEU A 771 -3.57 -25.39 10.03
CA LEU A 771 -3.84 -24.48 11.12
C LEU A 771 -2.72 -23.44 11.10
N ILE A 772 -3.09 -22.18 10.85
CA ILE A 772 -2.16 -21.07 10.68
C ILE A 772 -2.45 -20.04 11.77
N ALA A 773 -1.42 -19.54 12.40
CA ALA A 773 -1.53 -18.45 13.37
C ALA A 773 -0.52 -17.35 13.03
N GLN A 774 -0.99 -16.14 12.95
CA GLN A 774 -0.20 -14.92 12.79
C GLN A 774 -0.25 -14.15 14.10
N ASN A 775 0.87 -13.49 14.45
CA ASN A 775 1.00 -12.74 15.69
C ASN A 775 0.51 -13.52 16.93
N LEU A 776 1.07 -14.72 17.15
CA LEU A 776 0.68 -15.65 18.21
C LEU A 776 0.61 -15.02 19.61
N THR A 777 1.47 -14.05 19.88
CA THR A 777 1.57 -13.35 21.17
C THR A 777 0.56 -12.22 21.35
N ASP A 778 -0.26 -11.93 20.33
CA ASP A 778 -1.23 -10.84 20.31
C ASP A 778 -0.58 -9.46 20.55
N GLU A 779 0.56 -9.23 19.91
CA GLU A 779 1.30 -7.98 20.03
C GLU A 779 0.56 -6.84 19.34
N ILE A 780 0.41 -5.72 20.03
CA ILE A 780 -0.29 -4.54 19.51
C ILE A 780 0.73 -3.43 19.24
N PHE A 781 0.78 -2.95 18.01
CA PHE A 781 1.68 -1.89 17.59
C PHE A 781 0.99 -0.88 16.65
N ALA A 782 1.58 0.30 16.53
CA ALA A 782 1.06 1.36 15.68
C ALA A 782 1.37 1.08 14.20
N ILE A 783 0.35 1.01 13.35
CA ILE A 783 0.51 0.96 11.89
C ILE A 783 0.71 2.36 11.34
N THR A 784 -0.12 3.31 11.78
CA THR A 784 -0.13 4.71 11.35
C THR A 784 -0.28 5.57 12.57
N SER A 785 0.44 6.68 12.60
CA SER A 785 0.29 7.67 13.66
C SER A 785 0.58 9.08 13.15
N GLY A 786 0.15 10.05 13.93
CA GLY A 786 0.44 11.47 13.69
C GLY A 786 0.27 12.28 14.97
N GLY A 787 0.85 13.47 15.00
CA GLY A 787 0.57 14.45 16.06
C GLY A 787 -0.92 14.77 16.10
N ARG A 788 -1.53 14.76 17.28
CA ARG A 788 -2.94 15.14 17.42
C ARG A 788 -3.13 16.60 16.98
N PRO A 789 -4.02 16.90 16.04
CA PRO A 789 -4.30 18.27 15.64
C PRO A 789 -4.79 19.14 16.81
N PHE A 790 -4.49 20.45 16.74
CA PHE A 790 -4.95 21.45 17.72
C PHE A 790 -4.41 21.27 19.15
N LEU A 791 -3.27 20.62 19.32
CA LEU A 791 -2.62 20.54 20.63
C LEU A 791 -2.26 21.91 21.19
N PRO A 792 -2.34 22.09 22.52
CA PRO A 792 -1.77 23.27 23.20
C PRO A 792 -0.24 23.27 23.11
N VAL A 793 0.39 24.38 23.47
CA VAL A 793 1.86 24.42 23.62
C VAL A 793 2.30 23.40 24.65
N GLY A 794 3.17 22.48 24.24
CA GLY A 794 3.67 21.40 25.11
C GLY A 794 2.74 20.20 25.23
N GLY A 795 1.64 20.16 24.46
CA GLY A 795 0.82 18.97 24.34
C GLY A 795 1.54 17.87 23.57
N ASP A 796 1.33 16.62 23.98
CA ASP A 796 2.05 15.46 23.49
C ASP A 796 1.15 14.26 23.11
N ASP A 797 -0.15 14.46 23.03
CA ASP A 797 -1.08 13.45 22.55
C ASP A 797 -0.81 13.11 21.08
N ILE A 798 -1.00 11.86 20.70
CA ILE A 798 -0.96 11.39 19.30
C ILE A 798 -2.31 10.81 18.92
N ILE A 799 -2.51 10.70 17.62
CA ILE A 799 -3.54 9.88 17.01
C ILE A 799 -2.87 8.70 16.33
N LEU A 800 -3.40 7.50 16.45
CA LEU A 800 -2.83 6.33 15.81
C LEU A 800 -3.88 5.28 15.42
N THR A 801 -3.50 4.44 14.45
CA THR A 801 -4.20 3.21 14.08
C THR A 801 -3.33 2.02 14.44
N GLN A 802 -3.91 1.03 15.09
CA GLN A 802 -3.22 -0.18 15.53
C GLN A 802 -3.39 -1.33 14.53
N ASN A 803 -2.50 -2.33 14.64
CA ASN A 803 -2.63 -3.59 13.90
C ASN A 803 -3.84 -4.42 14.38
N ARG A 804 -4.16 -5.45 13.62
CA ARG A 804 -5.30 -6.35 13.91
C ARG A 804 -5.09 -7.27 15.12
N GLY A 805 -3.85 -7.42 15.61
CA GLY A 805 -3.51 -8.35 16.69
C GLY A 805 -3.36 -9.78 16.18
N ARG A 806 -3.61 -10.78 17.07
CA ARG A 806 -3.53 -12.20 16.72
C ARG A 806 -4.65 -12.62 15.77
N GLN A 807 -4.28 -13.46 14.80
CA GLN A 807 -5.22 -14.11 13.87
C GLN A 807 -4.95 -15.61 13.82
N VAL A 808 -6.00 -16.42 13.81
CA VAL A 808 -5.89 -17.88 13.77
C VAL A 808 -6.83 -18.44 12.71
N PHE A 809 -6.28 -19.19 11.76
CA PHE A 809 -7.02 -19.70 10.61
C PHE A 809 -7.01 -21.22 10.58
N ALA A 810 -8.16 -21.81 10.24
CA ALA A 810 -8.24 -23.17 9.72
C ALA A 810 -8.47 -23.12 8.20
N GLU A 811 -7.59 -23.77 7.45
CA GLU A 811 -7.62 -23.75 5.99
C GLU A 811 -7.71 -25.13 5.41
N ILE A 812 -8.49 -25.27 4.35
CA ILE A 812 -8.48 -26.44 3.46
C ILE A 812 -8.23 -25.99 2.03
N SER A 813 -7.32 -26.65 1.33
CA SER A 813 -7.08 -26.40 -0.09
C SER A 813 -7.08 -27.69 -0.90
N PHE A 814 -7.47 -27.56 -2.17
CA PHE A 814 -7.50 -28.64 -3.15
C PHE A 814 -6.94 -28.16 -4.48
N ARG A 815 -6.23 -29.08 -5.19
CA ARG A 815 -5.74 -28.88 -6.54
C ARG A 815 -5.91 -30.15 -7.35
N PHE A 816 -6.52 -30.05 -8.51
CA PHE A 816 -6.88 -31.14 -9.39
C PHE A 816 -6.36 -30.92 -10.80
#